data_8f3dee58d5b923892b9f835012d290ae
#
_entry.id   8f3dee58d5b923892b9f835012d290ae
#
_cell.length_a   1.000
_cell.length_b   1.000
_cell.length_c   1.000
_cell.angle_alpha   90.00
_cell.angle_beta   90.00
_cell.angle_gamma   90.00
#
_symmetry.space_group_name_H-M   'P 1'
#
loop_
_entity.id
_entity.type
_entity.pdbx_description
1 polymer ?
#
loop_
_entity_poly.entity_id
_entity_poly.type
_entity_poly.pdbx_seq_one_letter_code
_entity_poly.pdbx_strand_id
1 'polypeptide(L)'
;QLALKSIETHNGTIVADVVGLGKSIIASTIAHNLRLRTIVISPPHLKSGWDAYKDEFGFTGTVFSSGKISEALTHYNDLKKPDEQYLIIVDEAHRYRNEYTEDYAMLHNLCQGNKVVLLTATPFNNDPADIYSMLKLFQIPTKSTLKTVENLSIEFRDLINQYKELRELQRQGKLSKQDVKNETAKIARTIRSIIGPLVIRRSRIDLQQIDTYKDDLKKQKIEVVIPQDPIELSYDLKELKDLYLRTLNLIYGTKSNDEDSDDGSYRFQAARYKPVLYVPEDKREALANDIERQTGIDDVNMLIGRQANVAKFMRRLLVRRFESSVASFKTSLAFMIKSSRNVLDWIDRTGKIPVWKKGGMPDVDDFYESTDDGMAEIEDAFEKYSGKGFFVIDMKFVKNEFINDVKADIALLESIYLEWFGKENIIKFDPKLESFIRLVREKLSNEPNRKLVVFSEFADTANYLGAALKDAGLPALKYTSADATPSMRQTIRNNFDASVKKEMQANDYKVLVATDAISEGYNLHRAGAIFNYDIPYNPTRVIQRIGRINRINKKVFDNLYIYNYFPTEVGESETRTKEISTLKMAMIHAIMGEDTKALTSDEECYAFFRDRYRAEIEHSETESWDTQYRHLLESVKGTDEYNEALQIPHRARTGRIVDKPLKGVILFGKKGEDFVFKISNGDCEPTMLSAEEALKLFEALPDEKPFATTEDFDRLYQQVKLLLFRSDTKSRNDKNILRAIQKLNAIKIKLPEDYYSDLLAALDAEALSGYEVRFINQMKPSEIQKLFKEIPADYLMRLLEAQAKVGEGNETLIITEELQ
;
A
#
# COMPACT_ATOMS: atom_id res chain seq x y z
N GLN A 1 -8.99 -21.88 10.14
CA GLN A 1 -9.92 -21.57 11.23
C GLN A 1 -10.02 -20.05 11.46
N LEU A 2 -8.92 -19.35 11.74
CA LEU A 2 -8.92 -17.88 11.96
C LEU A 2 -9.57 -17.10 10.81
N ALA A 3 -9.25 -17.44 9.57
CA ALA A 3 -9.84 -16.80 8.40
C ALA A 3 -11.36 -17.00 8.33
N LEU A 4 -11.82 -18.21 8.58
CA LEU A 4 -13.25 -18.51 8.60
C LEU A 4 -13.97 -17.72 9.69
N LYS A 5 -13.40 -17.67 10.92
CA LYS A 5 -13.95 -16.87 12.03
C LYS A 5 -14.02 -15.38 11.66
N SER A 6 -12.96 -14.82 11.07
CA SER A 6 -12.94 -13.42 10.62
C SER A 6 -14.01 -13.15 9.54
N ILE A 7 -14.17 -14.07 8.57
CA ILE A 7 -15.17 -13.95 7.50
C ILE A 7 -16.60 -14.03 8.08
N GLU A 8 -16.84 -14.90 9.03
CA GLU A 8 -18.15 -15.02 9.71
C GLU A 8 -18.49 -13.76 10.48
N THR A 9 -17.54 -13.25 11.29
CA THR A 9 -17.76 -12.11 12.20
C THR A 9 -17.72 -10.77 11.49
N HIS A 10 -16.81 -10.60 10.51
CA HIS A 10 -16.47 -9.32 9.91
C HIS A 10 -16.80 -9.23 8.43
N ASN A 11 -17.48 -10.23 7.84
CA ASN A 11 -17.76 -10.36 6.41
C ASN A 11 -16.53 -10.48 5.50
N GLY A 12 -15.32 -10.42 6.03
CA GLY A 12 -14.12 -10.57 5.22
C GLY A 12 -12.86 -10.69 6.03
N THR A 13 -11.76 -10.95 5.33
CA THR A 13 -10.42 -11.07 5.91
C THR A 13 -9.35 -10.69 4.90
N ILE A 14 -8.22 -10.21 5.37
CA ILE A 14 -7.01 -10.02 4.58
C ILE A 14 -6.01 -11.12 4.95
N VAL A 15 -5.71 -12.00 4.01
CA VAL A 15 -4.65 -13.01 4.15
C VAL A 15 -3.34 -12.40 3.66
N ALA A 16 -2.53 -11.97 4.61
CA ALA A 16 -1.32 -11.18 4.39
C ALA A 16 -0.03 -11.95 4.66
N ASP A 17 -0.06 -13.28 4.58
CA ASP A 17 1.13 -14.12 4.79
C ASP A 17 2.29 -13.66 3.92
N VAL A 18 3.53 -13.76 4.43
CA VAL A 18 4.72 -13.40 3.66
C VAL A 18 4.77 -14.17 2.33
N VAL A 19 5.50 -13.61 1.35
CA VAL A 19 5.59 -14.21 0.02
C VAL A 19 6.13 -15.64 0.11
N GLY A 20 5.45 -16.58 -0.56
CA GLY A 20 5.88 -17.99 -0.64
C GLY A 20 5.23 -18.93 0.37
N LEU A 21 4.35 -18.47 1.27
CA LEU A 21 3.65 -19.30 2.26
C LEU A 21 2.32 -19.91 1.79
N GLY A 22 1.94 -19.77 0.50
CA GLY A 22 0.79 -20.47 -0.07
C GLY A 22 -0.57 -19.79 0.14
N LYS A 23 -0.65 -18.46 0.07
CA LYS A 23 -1.91 -17.69 0.22
C LYS A 23 -3.05 -18.22 -0.65
N SER A 24 -2.78 -18.53 -1.93
CA SER A 24 -3.79 -19.03 -2.87
C SER A 24 -4.37 -20.39 -2.43
N ILE A 25 -3.55 -21.27 -1.85
CA ILE A 25 -3.98 -22.56 -1.29
C ILE A 25 -4.93 -22.33 -0.10
N ILE A 26 -4.60 -21.38 0.79
CA ILE A 26 -5.45 -21.02 1.91
C ILE A 26 -6.80 -20.52 1.43
N ALA A 27 -6.82 -19.62 0.45
CA ALA A 27 -8.05 -19.07 -0.10
C ALA A 27 -8.90 -20.15 -0.80
N SER A 28 -8.27 -21.09 -1.51
CA SER A 28 -8.96 -22.23 -2.11
C SER A 28 -9.58 -23.17 -1.06
N THR A 29 -8.85 -23.40 0.04
CA THR A 29 -9.37 -24.14 1.21
C THR A 29 -10.55 -23.41 1.87
N ILE A 30 -10.49 -22.08 1.99
CA ILE A 30 -11.62 -21.28 2.50
C ILE A 30 -12.84 -21.44 1.57
N ALA A 31 -12.64 -21.32 0.25
CA ALA A 31 -13.71 -21.47 -0.73
C ALA A 31 -14.36 -22.87 -0.66
N HIS A 32 -13.55 -23.92 -0.53
CA HIS A 32 -14.04 -25.29 -0.33
C HIS A 32 -14.91 -25.43 0.95
N ASN A 33 -14.47 -24.84 2.06
CA ASN A 33 -15.17 -24.96 3.33
C ASN A 33 -16.47 -24.15 3.40
N LEU A 34 -16.47 -22.95 2.85
CA LEU A 34 -17.65 -22.07 2.87
C LEU A 34 -18.74 -22.55 1.90
N ARG A 35 -18.37 -23.28 0.84
CA ARG A 35 -19.30 -23.80 -0.18
C ARG A 35 -20.17 -22.72 -0.83
N LEU A 36 -19.71 -21.48 -0.83
CA LEU A 36 -20.38 -20.37 -1.52
C LEU A 36 -19.94 -20.36 -3.00
N ARG A 37 -20.81 -19.83 -3.86
CA ARG A 37 -20.38 -19.50 -5.24
C ARG A 37 -19.25 -18.48 -5.14
N THR A 38 -18.14 -18.76 -5.84
CA THR A 38 -16.92 -17.98 -5.70
C THR A 38 -16.61 -17.20 -6.97
N ILE A 39 -16.28 -15.94 -6.83
CA ILE A 39 -15.67 -15.12 -7.89
C ILE A 39 -14.24 -14.82 -7.47
N VAL A 40 -13.30 -15.17 -8.35
CA VAL A 40 -11.87 -14.89 -8.13
C VAL A 40 -11.43 -13.80 -9.10
N ILE A 41 -10.89 -12.71 -8.55
CA ILE A 41 -10.23 -11.65 -9.31
C ILE A 41 -8.73 -11.85 -9.14
N SER A 42 -8.00 -12.12 -10.22
CA SER A 42 -6.56 -12.40 -10.15
C SER A 42 -5.79 -11.70 -11.26
N PRO A 43 -4.48 -11.47 -11.10
CA PRO A 43 -3.63 -11.06 -12.22
C PRO A 43 -3.75 -12.00 -13.41
N PRO A 44 -3.69 -11.49 -14.66
CA PRO A 44 -3.93 -12.32 -15.86
C PRO A 44 -3.06 -13.56 -15.96
N HIS A 45 -1.80 -13.48 -15.52
CA HIS A 45 -0.83 -14.58 -15.57
C HIS A 45 -1.07 -15.66 -14.49
N LEU A 46 -1.88 -15.40 -13.46
CA LEU A 46 -2.25 -16.35 -12.40
C LEU A 46 -3.59 -17.04 -12.66
N LYS A 47 -4.35 -16.61 -13.67
CA LYS A 47 -5.69 -17.13 -13.97
C LYS A 47 -5.68 -18.64 -14.15
N SER A 48 -4.77 -19.18 -14.96
CA SER A 48 -4.68 -20.64 -15.19
C SER A 48 -4.34 -21.43 -13.92
N GLY A 49 -3.58 -20.83 -13.00
CA GLY A 49 -3.29 -21.41 -11.70
C GLY A 49 -4.54 -21.48 -10.81
N TRP A 50 -5.37 -20.44 -10.83
CA TRP A 50 -6.63 -20.42 -10.12
C TRP A 50 -7.66 -21.38 -10.69
N ASP A 51 -7.72 -21.56 -12.03
CA ASP A 51 -8.56 -22.57 -12.65
C ASP A 51 -8.15 -23.99 -12.20
N ALA A 52 -6.83 -24.26 -12.11
CA ALA A 52 -6.32 -25.52 -11.57
C ALA A 52 -6.67 -25.71 -10.09
N TYR A 53 -6.50 -24.68 -9.23
CA TYR A 53 -6.90 -24.76 -7.82
C TYR A 53 -8.40 -24.99 -7.64
N LYS A 54 -9.24 -24.37 -8.48
CA LYS A 54 -10.69 -24.60 -8.46
C LYS A 54 -11.01 -26.08 -8.63
N ASP A 55 -10.36 -26.73 -9.59
CA ASP A 55 -10.57 -28.15 -9.88
C ASP A 55 -9.97 -29.04 -8.78
N GLU A 56 -8.77 -28.72 -8.29
CA GLU A 56 -8.06 -29.47 -7.25
C GLU A 56 -8.79 -29.43 -5.90
N PHE A 57 -9.27 -28.25 -5.46
CA PHE A 57 -9.96 -28.06 -4.20
C PHE A 57 -11.49 -28.22 -4.30
N GLY A 58 -12.04 -28.41 -5.51
CA GLY A 58 -13.44 -28.72 -5.72
C GLY A 58 -14.42 -27.63 -5.29
N PHE A 59 -14.08 -26.35 -5.47
CA PHE A 59 -15.02 -25.25 -5.20
C PHE A 59 -15.68 -24.73 -6.48
N THR A 60 -16.93 -24.28 -6.36
CA THR A 60 -17.69 -23.74 -7.50
C THR A 60 -17.39 -22.27 -7.69
N GLY A 61 -16.85 -21.86 -8.85
CA GLY A 61 -16.55 -20.45 -9.07
C GLY A 61 -16.08 -20.11 -10.48
N THR A 62 -15.97 -18.80 -10.72
CA THR A 62 -15.48 -18.22 -11.99
C THR A 62 -14.28 -17.33 -11.73
N VAL A 63 -13.24 -17.45 -12.56
CA VAL A 63 -11.99 -16.68 -12.43
C VAL A 63 -11.94 -15.59 -13.50
N PHE A 64 -11.80 -14.34 -13.06
CA PHE A 64 -11.63 -13.16 -13.89
C PHE A 64 -10.24 -12.57 -13.73
N SER A 65 -9.71 -11.95 -14.79
CA SER A 65 -8.48 -11.19 -14.67
C SER A 65 -8.74 -9.80 -14.07
N SER A 66 -7.75 -9.23 -13.37
CA SER A 66 -7.84 -7.94 -12.70
C SER A 66 -8.24 -6.76 -13.62
N GLY A 67 -7.95 -6.83 -14.93
CA GLY A 67 -8.42 -5.85 -15.93
C GLY A 67 -9.86 -6.07 -16.43
N LYS A 68 -10.62 -7.03 -15.87
CA LYS A 68 -11.97 -7.44 -16.31
C LYS A 68 -12.98 -7.41 -15.17
N ILE A 69 -12.86 -6.47 -14.24
CA ILE A 69 -13.78 -6.34 -13.08
C ILE A 69 -15.20 -6.04 -13.56
N SER A 70 -15.36 -5.26 -14.63
CA SER A 70 -16.68 -4.97 -15.22
C SER A 70 -17.37 -6.23 -15.70
N GLU A 71 -16.63 -7.19 -16.33
CA GLU A 71 -17.18 -8.48 -16.73
C GLU A 71 -17.58 -9.33 -15.51
N ALA A 72 -16.77 -9.28 -14.42
CA ALA A 72 -17.07 -9.99 -13.18
C ALA A 72 -18.33 -9.44 -12.49
N LEU A 73 -18.49 -8.11 -12.46
CA LEU A 73 -19.65 -7.45 -11.89
C LEU A 73 -20.92 -7.75 -12.71
N THR A 74 -20.83 -7.72 -14.05
CA THR A 74 -21.93 -8.12 -14.93
C THR A 74 -22.32 -9.58 -14.68
N HIS A 75 -21.34 -10.50 -14.66
CA HIS A 75 -21.56 -11.91 -14.36
C HIS A 75 -22.25 -12.14 -13.00
N TYR A 76 -21.84 -11.40 -11.98
CA TYR A 76 -22.47 -11.44 -10.66
C TYR A 76 -23.93 -10.97 -10.75
N ASN A 77 -24.19 -9.81 -11.38
CA ASN A 77 -25.53 -9.23 -11.47
C ASN A 77 -26.50 -10.11 -12.28
N ASP A 78 -26.02 -10.79 -13.32
CA ASP A 78 -26.83 -11.69 -14.18
C ASP A 78 -27.22 -12.99 -13.46
N LEU A 79 -26.40 -13.47 -12.53
CA LEU A 79 -26.56 -14.79 -11.92
C LEU A 79 -26.98 -14.77 -10.44
N LYS A 80 -26.86 -13.64 -9.75
CA LYS A 80 -27.22 -13.54 -8.32
C LYS A 80 -28.71 -13.77 -8.14
N LYS A 81 -29.04 -14.54 -7.09
CA LYS A 81 -30.41 -14.69 -6.61
C LYS A 81 -30.66 -13.80 -5.39
N PRO A 82 -31.92 -13.45 -5.08
CA PRO A 82 -32.24 -12.80 -3.81
C PRO A 82 -31.64 -13.60 -2.64
N ASP A 83 -31.07 -12.92 -1.67
CA ASP A 83 -30.45 -13.47 -0.46
C ASP A 83 -29.24 -14.41 -0.68
N GLU A 84 -28.75 -14.58 -1.93
CA GLU A 84 -27.56 -15.39 -2.22
C GLU A 84 -26.30 -14.60 -1.98
N GLN A 85 -25.46 -15.08 -1.05
CA GLN A 85 -24.12 -14.56 -0.81
C GLN A 85 -23.07 -15.29 -1.63
N TYR A 86 -22.13 -14.54 -2.19
CA TYR A 86 -20.95 -15.08 -2.89
C TYR A 86 -19.71 -14.96 -2.01
N LEU A 87 -18.68 -15.71 -2.34
CA LEU A 87 -17.32 -15.48 -1.87
C LEU A 87 -16.53 -14.75 -2.95
N ILE A 88 -16.02 -13.56 -2.62
CA ILE A 88 -15.18 -12.78 -3.52
C ILE A 88 -13.73 -12.93 -3.05
N ILE A 89 -12.89 -13.54 -3.87
CA ILE A 89 -11.45 -13.67 -3.62
C ILE A 89 -10.72 -12.69 -4.54
N VAL A 90 -9.92 -11.81 -3.96
CA VAL A 90 -9.10 -10.85 -4.71
C VAL A 90 -7.64 -11.17 -4.48
N ASP A 91 -6.97 -11.66 -5.50
CA ASP A 91 -5.53 -11.96 -5.46
C ASP A 91 -4.72 -10.72 -5.84
N GLU A 92 -3.59 -10.51 -5.17
CA GLU A 92 -2.78 -9.28 -5.22
C GLU A 92 -3.62 -8.01 -4.97
N ALA A 93 -4.40 -8.03 -3.87
CA ALA A 93 -5.39 -7.00 -3.53
C ALA A 93 -4.78 -5.60 -3.35
N HIS A 94 -3.47 -5.48 -3.12
CA HIS A 94 -2.77 -4.19 -3.05
C HIS A 94 -2.90 -3.35 -4.32
N ARG A 95 -3.32 -3.92 -5.45
CA ARG A 95 -3.63 -3.19 -6.69
C ARG A 95 -4.84 -2.26 -6.54
N TYR A 96 -5.73 -2.56 -5.59
CA TYR A 96 -6.96 -1.79 -5.34
C TYR A 96 -6.87 -0.91 -4.09
N ARG A 97 -5.68 -0.36 -3.80
CA ARG A 97 -5.47 0.56 -2.67
C ARG A 97 -5.96 1.99 -2.94
N ASN A 98 -6.14 2.36 -4.21
CA ASN A 98 -6.60 3.69 -4.60
C ASN A 98 -8.12 3.70 -4.82
N GLU A 99 -8.88 4.16 -3.82
CA GLU A 99 -10.34 4.22 -3.84
C GLU A 99 -10.93 5.22 -4.86
N TYR A 100 -10.08 6.03 -5.50
CA TYR A 100 -10.49 7.03 -6.48
C TYR A 100 -10.50 6.49 -7.92
N THR A 101 -10.26 5.22 -8.14
CA THR A 101 -10.29 4.57 -9.46
C THR A 101 -11.65 3.93 -9.75
N GLU A 102 -12.02 3.87 -11.03
CA GLU A 102 -13.23 3.20 -11.49
C GLU A 102 -13.21 1.70 -11.19
N ASP A 103 -12.05 1.05 -11.39
CA ASP A 103 -11.87 -0.37 -11.07
C ASP A 103 -12.11 -0.67 -9.60
N TYR A 104 -11.65 0.22 -8.70
CA TYR A 104 -11.94 0.08 -7.27
C TYR A 104 -13.44 0.21 -6.99
N ALA A 105 -14.14 1.19 -7.58
CA ALA A 105 -15.58 1.36 -7.38
C ALA A 105 -16.38 0.14 -7.83
N MET A 106 -16.04 -0.43 -8.99
CA MET A 106 -16.64 -1.67 -9.47
C MET A 106 -16.37 -2.86 -8.55
N LEU A 107 -15.13 -2.99 -8.05
CA LEU A 107 -14.77 -4.03 -7.08
C LEU A 107 -15.49 -3.82 -5.75
N HIS A 108 -15.57 -2.58 -5.27
CA HIS A 108 -16.31 -2.22 -4.07
C HIS A 108 -17.78 -2.63 -4.17
N ASN A 109 -18.43 -2.32 -5.29
CA ASN A 109 -19.80 -2.76 -5.56
C ASN A 109 -19.95 -4.30 -5.53
N LEU A 110 -19.01 -5.03 -6.14
CA LEU A 110 -19.01 -6.50 -6.14
C LEU A 110 -18.84 -7.08 -4.73
N CYS A 111 -18.04 -6.44 -3.89
CA CYS A 111 -17.73 -6.92 -2.54
C CYS A 111 -18.89 -6.70 -1.55
N GLN A 112 -19.69 -5.63 -1.71
CA GLN A 112 -20.74 -5.30 -0.75
C GLN A 112 -21.86 -6.33 -0.70
N GLY A 113 -22.20 -6.76 0.51
CA GLY A 113 -23.20 -7.83 0.76
C GLY A 113 -22.64 -9.25 0.60
N ASN A 114 -21.41 -9.43 0.17
CA ASN A 114 -20.74 -10.70 -0.04
C ASN A 114 -19.65 -10.97 1.02
N LYS A 115 -19.15 -12.21 1.08
CA LYS A 115 -17.98 -12.58 1.88
C LYS A 115 -16.70 -12.29 1.09
N VAL A 116 -15.71 -11.68 1.71
CA VAL A 116 -14.52 -11.16 1.01
C VAL A 116 -13.23 -11.74 1.56
N VAL A 117 -12.36 -12.22 0.68
CA VAL A 117 -11.00 -12.66 1.00
C VAL A 117 -10.01 -11.89 0.14
N LEU A 118 -9.21 -11.04 0.76
CA LEU A 118 -8.17 -10.28 0.09
C LEU A 118 -6.83 -10.97 0.31
N LEU A 119 -6.12 -11.28 -0.76
CA LEU A 119 -4.80 -11.88 -0.71
C LEU A 119 -3.75 -10.85 -1.09
N THR A 120 -2.82 -10.58 -0.22
CA THR A 120 -1.68 -9.71 -0.52
C THR A 120 -0.54 -10.00 0.45
N ALA A 121 0.69 -9.97 -0.02
CA ALA A 121 1.84 -10.06 0.89
C ALA A 121 2.14 -8.71 1.56
N THR A 122 1.71 -7.64 0.94
CA THR A 122 2.05 -6.26 1.31
C THR A 122 0.80 -5.37 1.35
N PRO A 123 -0.05 -5.53 2.37
CA PRO A 123 -1.27 -4.73 2.50
C PRO A 123 -0.99 -3.26 2.83
N PHE A 124 0.23 -2.95 3.26
CA PHE A 124 0.72 -1.61 3.49
C PHE A 124 1.92 -1.34 2.56
N ASN A 125 1.82 -0.33 1.71
CA ASN A 125 2.89 0.05 0.79
C ASN A 125 3.49 1.41 1.11
N ASN A 126 2.65 2.43 1.25
CA ASN A 126 3.10 3.81 1.27
C ASN A 126 2.47 4.65 2.38
N ASP A 127 1.22 4.34 2.74
CA ASP A 127 0.38 5.21 3.56
C ASP A 127 -0.64 4.34 4.32
N PRO A 128 -1.03 4.71 5.55
CA PRO A 128 -2.16 4.05 6.22
C PRO A 128 -3.46 4.01 5.39
N ALA A 129 -3.62 4.94 4.43
CA ALA A 129 -4.74 4.94 3.50
C ALA A 129 -4.81 3.67 2.63
N ASP A 130 -3.68 3.01 2.33
CA ASP A 130 -3.65 1.77 1.55
C ASP A 130 -4.44 0.65 2.24
N ILE A 131 -4.20 0.45 3.54
CA ILE A 131 -4.95 -0.53 4.35
C ILE A 131 -6.41 -0.11 4.48
N TYR A 132 -6.65 1.17 4.75
CA TYR A 132 -8.00 1.69 4.93
C TYR A 132 -8.87 1.43 3.69
N SER A 133 -8.35 1.69 2.50
CA SER A 133 -9.06 1.41 1.24
C SER A 133 -9.39 -0.08 1.09
N MET A 134 -8.48 -0.98 1.46
CA MET A 134 -8.77 -2.43 1.43
C MET A 134 -9.82 -2.84 2.45
N LEU A 135 -9.81 -2.25 3.65
CA LEU A 135 -10.84 -2.54 4.68
C LEU A 135 -12.23 -2.09 4.23
N LYS A 136 -12.35 -0.96 3.53
CA LYS A 136 -13.62 -0.47 2.98
C LYS A 136 -14.30 -1.46 2.02
N LEU A 137 -13.58 -2.39 1.41
CA LEU A 137 -14.17 -3.41 0.54
C LEU A 137 -15.14 -4.34 1.30
N PHE A 138 -15.01 -4.48 2.62
CA PHE A 138 -15.88 -5.34 3.44
C PHE A 138 -16.26 -4.76 4.82
N GLN A 139 -15.83 -3.52 5.11
CA GLN A 139 -16.20 -2.78 6.32
C GLN A 139 -16.86 -1.45 5.95
N ILE A 140 -17.90 -1.06 6.67
CA ILE A 140 -18.50 0.25 6.52
C ILE A 140 -17.79 1.21 7.48
N PRO A 141 -17.19 2.31 6.98
CA PRO A 141 -16.31 3.16 7.78
C PRO A 141 -16.89 3.71 9.07
N THR A 142 -18.13 4.20 9.04
CA THR A 142 -18.78 4.80 10.23
C THR A 142 -19.44 3.80 11.15
N LYS A 143 -19.59 2.54 10.72
CA LYS A 143 -20.20 1.44 11.49
C LYS A 143 -19.39 0.16 11.26
N SER A 144 -18.23 0.09 11.90
CA SER A 144 -17.34 -1.07 11.79
C SER A 144 -17.89 -2.27 12.59
N THR A 145 -17.63 -3.48 12.10
CA THR A 145 -17.86 -4.72 12.87
C THR A 145 -16.80 -4.96 13.95
N LEU A 146 -15.79 -4.11 14.03
CA LEU A 146 -14.73 -4.18 15.04
C LEU A 146 -15.26 -3.70 16.39
N LYS A 147 -15.04 -4.48 17.43
CA LYS A 147 -15.45 -4.14 18.79
C LYS A 147 -14.68 -2.97 19.39
N THR A 148 -13.44 -2.78 18.94
CA THR A 148 -12.50 -1.77 19.44
C THR A 148 -12.63 -0.42 18.75
N VAL A 149 -13.24 -0.37 17.56
CA VAL A 149 -13.31 0.85 16.73
C VAL A 149 -14.69 0.89 16.04
N GLU A 150 -15.56 1.78 16.49
CA GLU A 150 -16.86 1.98 15.83
C GLU A 150 -16.72 2.75 14.51
N ASN A 151 -15.81 3.72 14.46
CA ASN A 151 -15.65 4.62 13.33
C ASN A 151 -14.22 4.56 12.75
N LEU A 152 -14.03 3.65 11.80
CA LEU A 152 -12.75 3.50 11.07
C LEU A 152 -12.35 4.77 10.33
N SER A 153 -13.32 5.58 9.87
CA SER A 153 -13.03 6.79 9.11
C SER A 153 -12.30 7.84 9.95
N ILE A 154 -12.72 8.05 11.19
CA ILE A 154 -12.09 9.00 12.10
C ILE A 154 -10.69 8.52 12.46
N GLU A 155 -10.56 7.28 12.91
CA GLU A 155 -9.28 6.70 13.34
C GLU A 155 -8.23 6.72 12.20
N PHE A 156 -8.61 6.23 11.01
CA PHE A 156 -7.66 6.23 9.89
C PHE A 156 -7.34 7.62 9.36
N ARG A 157 -8.28 8.57 9.43
CA ARG A 157 -8.02 9.96 9.03
C ARG A 157 -6.96 10.60 9.92
N ASP A 158 -7.05 10.37 11.23
CA ASP A 158 -6.07 10.89 12.19
C ASP A 158 -4.70 10.21 12.00
N LEU A 159 -4.67 8.90 11.80
CA LEU A 159 -3.44 8.16 11.51
C LEU A 159 -2.77 8.60 10.20
N ILE A 160 -3.58 8.83 9.14
CA ILE A 160 -3.10 9.35 7.85
C ILE A 160 -2.50 10.75 8.02
N ASN A 161 -3.16 11.62 8.79
CA ASN A 161 -2.66 12.98 9.04
C ASN A 161 -1.37 12.96 9.86
N GLN A 162 -1.30 12.17 10.94
CA GLN A 162 -0.08 12.00 11.74
C GLN A 162 1.09 11.49 10.89
N TYR A 163 0.83 10.52 10.01
CA TYR A 163 1.86 9.98 9.13
C TYR A 163 2.33 11.02 8.10
N LYS A 164 1.42 11.81 7.53
CA LYS A 164 1.77 12.91 6.60
C LYS A 164 2.62 13.98 7.29
N GLU A 165 2.25 14.35 8.51
CA GLU A 165 3.00 15.33 9.31
C GLU A 165 4.39 14.80 9.65
N LEU A 166 4.50 13.54 10.09
CA LEU A 166 5.78 12.89 10.36
C LEU A 166 6.71 12.92 9.13
N ARG A 167 6.18 12.59 7.96
CA ARG A 167 6.92 12.65 6.69
C ARG A 167 7.37 14.07 6.35
N GLU A 168 6.55 15.06 6.60
CA GLU A 168 6.91 16.45 6.30
C GLU A 168 7.96 16.98 7.27
N LEU A 169 7.85 16.70 8.58
CA LEU A 169 8.86 17.07 9.59
C LEU A 169 10.20 16.38 9.32
N GLN A 170 10.18 15.13 8.91
CA GLN A 170 11.38 14.40 8.46
C GLN A 170 12.01 15.08 7.24
N ARG A 171 11.21 15.43 6.23
CA ARG A 171 11.67 16.13 5.01
C ARG A 171 12.31 17.49 5.33
N GLN A 172 11.84 18.17 6.37
CA GLN A 172 12.39 19.43 6.84
C GLN A 172 13.62 19.27 7.73
N GLY A 173 14.03 18.04 8.03
CA GLY A 173 15.16 17.74 8.91
C GLY A 173 14.92 18.16 10.37
N LYS A 174 13.67 18.33 10.80
CA LYS A 174 13.29 18.78 12.14
C LYS A 174 13.24 17.68 13.19
N LEU A 175 13.31 16.41 12.77
CA LEU A 175 13.27 15.25 13.65
C LEU A 175 14.56 14.46 13.57
N SER A 176 15.03 13.97 14.73
CA SER A 176 16.12 13.01 14.75
C SER A 176 15.68 11.64 14.19
N LYS A 177 16.63 10.80 13.74
CA LYS A 177 16.32 9.43 13.27
C LYS A 177 15.60 8.61 14.35
N GLN A 178 15.92 8.83 15.63
CA GLN A 178 15.30 8.13 16.74
C GLN A 178 13.84 8.60 16.98
N ASP A 179 13.57 9.89 16.86
CA ASP A 179 12.20 10.41 17.00
C ASP A 179 11.30 9.90 15.88
N VAL A 180 11.80 9.90 14.64
CA VAL A 180 11.09 9.33 13.48
C VAL A 180 10.76 7.85 13.75
N LYS A 181 11.72 7.07 14.26
CA LYS A 181 11.51 5.66 14.60
C LYS A 181 10.45 5.48 15.68
N ASN A 182 10.48 6.27 16.74
CA ASN A 182 9.55 6.21 17.86
C ASN A 182 8.11 6.54 17.42
N GLU A 183 7.93 7.66 16.69
CA GLU A 183 6.60 8.06 16.19
C GLU A 183 6.06 7.07 15.14
N THR A 184 6.92 6.55 14.26
CA THR A 184 6.57 5.48 13.33
C THR A 184 6.05 4.24 14.07
N ALA A 185 6.76 3.81 15.12
CA ALA A 185 6.36 2.65 15.92
C ALA A 185 5.03 2.86 16.64
N LYS A 186 4.75 4.10 17.08
CA LYS A 186 3.47 4.44 17.73
C LYS A 186 2.30 4.34 16.75
N ILE A 187 2.39 4.99 15.59
CA ILE A 187 1.37 4.91 14.53
C ILE A 187 1.15 3.45 14.12
N ALA A 188 2.22 2.69 13.92
CA ALA A 188 2.16 1.29 13.53
C ALA A 188 1.46 0.40 14.56
N ARG A 189 1.71 0.61 15.87
CA ARG A 189 1.01 -0.14 16.93
C ARG A 189 -0.50 0.12 16.92
N THR A 190 -0.90 1.38 16.75
CA THR A 190 -2.32 1.73 16.67
C THR A 190 -2.98 1.07 15.46
N ILE A 191 -2.36 1.16 14.27
CA ILE A 191 -2.88 0.47 13.07
C ILE A 191 -2.98 -1.03 13.33
N ARG A 192 -1.94 -1.66 13.89
CA ARG A 192 -1.90 -3.10 14.17
C ARG A 192 -3.03 -3.52 15.11
N SER A 193 -3.32 -2.74 16.18
CA SER A 193 -4.40 -3.04 17.11
C SER A 193 -5.78 -3.00 16.43
N ILE A 194 -5.97 -2.06 15.50
CA ILE A 194 -7.21 -1.94 14.73
C ILE A 194 -7.39 -3.11 13.76
N ILE A 195 -6.37 -3.40 12.94
CA ILE A 195 -6.49 -4.39 11.87
C ILE A 195 -6.32 -5.84 12.33
N GLY A 196 -5.80 -6.06 13.53
CA GLY A 196 -5.48 -7.39 14.07
C GLY A 196 -6.60 -8.42 13.89
N PRO A 197 -7.86 -8.15 14.17
CA PRO A 197 -8.96 -9.09 13.97
C PRO A 197 -9.24 -9.43 12.50
N LEU A 198 -8.88 -8.55 11.57
CA LEU A 198 -9.21 -8.62 10.14
C LEU A 198 -8.07 -9.17 9.28
N VAL A 199 -6.83 -9.15 9.80
CA VAL A 199 -5.63 -9.52 9.05
C VAL A 199 -5.03 -10.81 9.61
N ILE A 200 -4.78 -11.76 8.73
CA ILE A 200 -4.07 -13.00 9.04
C ILE A 200 -2.71 -12.91 8.36
N ARG A 201 -1.66 -12.96 9.17
CA ARG A 201 -0.29 -12.90 8.69
C ARG A 201 0.60 -13.87 9.44
N ARG A 202 1.28 -14.72 8.69
CA ARG A 202 2.32 -15.62 9.20
C ARG A 202 3.63 -15.30 8.50
N SER A 203 4.70 -15.45 9.24
CA SER A 203 6.08 -15.30 8.80
C SER A 203 6.84 -16.62 8.87
N ARG A 204 8.03 -16.67 8.29
CA ARG A 204 8.91 -17.83 8.41
C ARG A 204 9.44 -18.03 9.84
N ILE A 205 9.58 -16.92 10.56
CA ILE A 205 9.96 -16.95 11.99
C ILE A 205 8.87 -17.68 12.78
N ASP A 206 7.60 -17.38 12.52
CA ASP A 206 6.47 -18.06 13.16
C ASP A 206 6.50 -19.57 12.89
N LEU A 207 6.76 -19.96 11.63
CA LEU A 207 6.86 -21.38 11.25
C LEU A 207 8.00 -22.14 11.95
N GLN A 208 9.09 -21.45 12.31
CA GLN A 208 10.24 -22.05 13.00
C GLN A 208 10.09 -22.05 14.52
N GLN A 209 9.32 -21.15 15.10
CA GLN A 209 9.23 -20.94 16.55
C GLN A 209 7.97 -21.50 17.18
N ILE A 210 6.87 -21.64 16.42
CA ILE A 210 5.63 -22.20 16.92
C ILE A 210 5.68 -23.72 16.78
N ASP A 211 5.56 -24.46 17.88
CA ASP A 211 5.78 -25.89 17.92
C ASP A 211 4.88 -26.68 16.96
N THR A 212 3.62 -26.34 16.87
CA THR A 212 2.66 -26.98 15.96
C THR A 212 3.13 -26.89 14.50
N TYR A 213 3.60 -25.72 14.05
CA TYR A 213 4.10 -25.56 12.68
C TYR A 213 5.45 -26.23 12.50
N LYS A 214 6.33 -26.14 13.51
CA LYS A 214 7.64 -26.76 13.49
C LYS A 214 7.56 -28.29 13.36
N ASP A 215 6.61 -28.90 14.06
CA ASP A 215 6.39 -30.35 13.99
C ASP A 215 5.79 -30.77 12.66
N ASP A 216 4.88 -29.97 12.09
CA ASP A 216 4.34 -30.20 10.75
C ASP A 216 5.41 -30.08 9.67
N LEU A 217 6.26 -29.08 9.74
CA LEU A 217 7.39 -28.92 8.81
C LEU A 217 8.35 -30.10 8.89
N LYS A 218 8.66 -30.56 10.12
CA LYS A 218 9.50 -31.77 10.34
C LYS A 218 8.87 -33.02 9.74
N LYS A 219 7.58 -33.27 9.98
CA LYS A 219 6.82 -34.40 9.38
C LYS A 219 6.88 -34.38 7.86
N GLN A 220 6.76 -33.18 7.26
CA GLN A 220 6.79 -32.98 5.82
C GLN A 220 8.21 -32.88 5.23
N LYS A 221 9.25 -32.89 6.08
CA LYS A 221 10.66 -32.72 5.70
C LYS A 221 10.90 -31.39 4.94
N ILE A 222 10.22 -30.34 5.36
CA ILE A 222 10.36 -29.00 4.83
C ILE A 222 11.30 -28.19 5.74
N GLU A 223 12.35 -27.60 5.14
CA GLU A 223 13.24 -26.69 5.82
C GLU A 223 12.99 -25.25 5.37
N VAL A 224 12.91 -24.36 6.34
CA VAL A 224 12.69 -22.93 6.11
C VAL A 224 14.02 -22.19 6.24
N VAL A 225 14.35 -21.39 5.24
CA VAL A 225 15.57 -20.56 5.22
C VAL A 225 15.17 -19.08 5.43
N ILE A 226 15.88 -18.41 6.32
CA ILE A 226 15.83 -16.95 6.46
C ILE A 226 17.05 -16.38 5.74
N PRO A 227 16.89 -15.41 4.83
CA PRO A 227 18.00 -14.76 4.15
C PRO A 227 18.98 -14.13 5.13
N GLN A 228 20.25 -14.04 4.73
CA GLN A 228 21.27 -13.30 5.48
C GLN A 228 20.95 -11.79 5.43
N ASP A 229 21.50 -11.04 6.37
CA ASP A 229 21.34 -9.59 6.41
C ASP A 229 21.76 -8.96 5.07
N PRO A 230 21.03 -7.96 4.60
CA PRO A 230 21.34 -7.31 3.33
C PRO A 230 22.70 -6.65 3.33
N ILE A 231 23.41 -6.76 2.21
CA ILE A 231 24.73 -6.18 2.00
C ILE A 231 24.57 -4.95 1.13
N GLU A 232 24.92 -3.79 1.68
CA GLU A 232 24.95 -2.54 0.94
C GLU A 232 26.19 -2.52 0.02
N LEU A 233 25.94 -2.25 -1.26
CA LEU A 233 26.99 -2.13 -2.27
C LEU A 233 27.23 -0.67 -2.58
N SER A 234 28.50 -0.31 -2.68
CA SER A 234 28.97 1.01 -3.12
C SER A 234 29.92 0.87 -4.31
N TYR A 235 30.08 1.96 -5.03
CA TYR A 235 31.04 2.08 -6.11
C TYR A 235 31.67 3.47 -6.09
N ASP A 236 32.91 3.56 -6.54
CA ASP A 236 33.66 4.82 -6.59
C ASP A 236 33.53 5.45 -7.97
N LEU A 237 33.07 6.69 -8.05
CA LEU A 237 32.91 7.47 -9.27
C LEU A 237 34.26 7.88 -9.89
N LYS A 238 35.34 7.85 -9.10
CA LYS A 238 36.70 8.22 -9.55
C LYS A 238 36.72 9.58 -10.26
N GLU A 239 37.27 9.61 -11.48
CA GLU A 239 37.39 10.82 -12.29
C GLU A 239 36.06 11.42 -12.75
N LEU A 240 34.97 10.64 -12.71
CA LEU A 240 33.65 11.12 -13.11
C LEU A 240 32.93 11.91 -12.01
N LYS A 241 33.49 11.98 -10.79
CA LYS A 241 32.81 12.60 -9.64
C LYS A 241 32.37 14.05 -9.94
N ASP A 242 33.24 14.87 -10.48
CA ASP A 242 32.92 16.27 -10.74
C ASP A 242 31.88 16.44 -11.86
N LEU A 243 32.00 15.63 -12.94
CA LEU A 243 30.99 15.60 -14.00
C LEU A 243 29.62 15.15 -13.48
N TYR A 244 29.62 14.14 -12.62
CA TYR A 244 28.42 13.60 -12.01
C TYR A 244 27.72 14.65 -11.11
N LEU A 245 28.47 15.31 -10.23
CA LEU A 245 27.97 16.36 -9.34
C LEU A 245 27.40 17.54 -10.13
N ARG A 246 28.15 18.00 -11.15
CA ARG A 246 27.68 19.08 -12.03
C ARG A 246 26.37 18.70 -12.74
N THR A 247 26.28 17.47 -13.26
CA THR A 247 25.08 16.98 -13.93
C THR A 247 23.86 17.00 -12.99
N LEU A 248 24.01 16.52 -11.76
CA LEU A 248 22.95 16.57 -10.76
C LEU A 248 22.50 18.01 -10.44
N ASN A 249 23.47 18.93 -10.26
CA ASN A 249 23.17 20.34 -10.02
C ASN A 249 22.39 20.98 -11.18
N LEU A 250 22.75 20.68 -12.42
CA LEU A 250 22.07 21.20 -13.60
C LEU A 250 20.63 20.68 -13.74
N ILE A 251 20.39 19.44 -13.34
CA ILE A 251 19.05 18.82 -13.42
C ILE A 251 18.15 19.23 -12.27
N TYR A 252 18.65 19.22 -11.05
CA TYR A 252 17.80 19.35 -9.85
C TYR A 252 17.98 20.70 -9.16
N GLY A 253 19.19 21.24 -9.11
CA GLY A 253 19.55 22.46 -8.40
C GLY A 253 19.65 22.24 -6.90
N THR A 254 20.85 22.31 -6.33
CA THR A 254 21.01 22.32 -4.88
C THR A 254 20.31 23.55 -4.29
N LYS A 255 19.47 23.34 -3.30
CA LYS A 255 19.13 24.37 -2.34
C LYS A 255 20.35 24.53 -1.41
N SER A 256 21.36 25.24 -1.84
CA SER A 256 22.26 25.85 -0.86
C SER A 256 21.44 26.95 -0.17
N ASN A 257 21.40 26.91 1.15
CA ASN A 257 20.84 28.01 1.96
C ASN A 257 21.68 29.30 1.86
N ASP A 258 22.72 29.27 1.04
CA ASP A 258 23.56 30.40 0.73
C ASP A 258 23.06 31.06 -0.55
N GLU A 259 22.36 32.18 -0.40
CA GLU A 259 21.93 33.06 -1.49
C GLU A 259 23.11 33.57 -2.34
N ASP A 260 24.36 33.37 -1.90
CA ASP A 260 25.60 33.83 -2.54
C ASP A 260 26.21 32.81 -3.53
N SER A 261 25.61 31.62 -3.77
CA SER A 261 26.17 30.60 -4.68
C SER A 261 25.39 30.42 -5.98
N ASP A 262 24.62 31.41 -6.41
CA ASP A 262 24.02 31.39 -7.75
C ASP A 262 25.12 31.70 -8.80
N ASP A 263 25.68 30.64 -9.37
CA ASP A 263 26.69 30.74 -10.44
C ASP A 263 26.11 31.24 -11.75
N GLY A 264 24.82 31.67 -11.76
CA GLY A 264 24.11 32.16 -12.95
C GLY A 264 23.87 31.10 -14.02
N SER A 265 24.15 29.81 -13.73
CA SER A 265 23.93 28.74 -14.71
C SER A 265 22.45 28.40 -14.86
N TYR A 266 21.99 28.18 -16.08
CA TYR A 266 20.65 27.75 -16.37
C TYR A 266 20.44 26.31 -15.86
N ARG A 267 19.33 26.07 -15.17
CA ARG A 267 18.97 24.75 -14.63
C ARG A 267 17.73 24.20 -15.32
N PHE A 268 17.66 22.88 -15.45
CA PHE A 268 16.54 22.21 -16.11
C PHE A 268 15.20 22.57 -15.49
N GLN A 269 14.39 23.32 -16.22
CA GLN A 269 13.09 23.83 -15.77
C GLN A 269 11.95 22.82 -15.98
N ALA A 270 12.13 21.84 -16.85
CA ALA A 270 11.08 20.93 -17.32
C ALA A 270 9.87 21.73 -17.88
N ALA A 271 10.16 22.83 -18.59
CA ALA A 271 9.21 23.84 -19.05
C ALA A 271 8.07 23.23 -19.90
N ARG A 272 8.43 22.29 -20.78
CA ARG A 272 7.49 21.56 -21.64
C ARG A 272 6.30 20.97 -20.86
N TYR A 273 6.52 20.53 -19.63
CA TYR A 273 5.52 19.84 -18.82
C TYR A 273 4.61 20.76 -17.99
N LYS A 274 4.85 22.08 -18.07
CA LYS A 274 4.12 23.08 -17.27
C LYS A 274 3.65 24.33 -18.03
N PRO A 275 3.12 24.21 -19.28
CA PRO A 275 2.76 25.39 -20.08
C PRO A 275 1.75 26.33 -19.43
N VAL A 276 0.81 25.82 -18.62
CA VAL A 276 -0.20 26.64 -17.92
C VAL A 276 0.43 27.57 -16.88
N LEU A 277 1.62 27.26 -16.34
CA LEU A 277 2.32 28.15 -15.42
C LEU A 277 2.82 29.44 -16.09
N TYR A 278 2.94 29.45 -17.42
CA TYR A 278 3.37 30.61 -18.21
C TYR A 278 2.18 31.48 -18.67
N VAL A 279 0.96 31.19 -18.21
CA VAL A 279 -0.24 31.99 -18.50
C VAL A 279 -0.36 33.14 -17.51
N PRO A 280 -0.36 34.40 -17.94
CA PRO A 280 -0.57 35.56 -17.07
C PRO A 280 -1.93 35.50 -16.37
N GLU A 281 -2.02 36.11 -15.17
CA GLU A 281 -3.24 36.06 -14.36
C GLU A 281 -4.48 36.64 -15.08
N ASP A 282 -4.29 37.72 -15.81
CA ASP A 282 -5.32 38.39 -16.60
C ASP A 282 -5.91 37.54 -17.74
N LYS A 283 -5.16 36.50 -18.17
CA LYS A 283 -5.60 35.57 -19.23
C LYS A 283 -6.12 34.23 -18.73
N ARG A 284 -6.02 33.95 -17.41
CA ARG A 284 -6.41 32.66 -16.84
C ARG A 284 -7.90 32.35 -17.01
N GLU A 285 -8.76 33.34 -16.83
CA GLU A 285 -10.22 33.16 -16.99
C GLU A 285 -10.60 32.85 -18.45
N ALA A 286 -10.00 33.54 -19.40
CA ALA A 286 -10.23 33.29 -20.82
C ALA A 286 -9.72 31.91 -21.26
N LEU A 287 -8.56 31.47 -20.70
CA LEU A 287 -8.05 30.12 -20.87
C LEU A 287 -8.96 29.07 -20.22
N ALA A 288 -9.51 29.34 -19.04
CA ALA A 288 -10.43 28.44 -18.35
C ALA A 288 -11.64 28.13 -19.21
N ASN A 289 -12.26 29.17 -19.75
CA ASN A 289 -13.41 29.05 -20.65
C ASN A 289 -13.07 28.26 -21.93
N ASP A 290 -11.86 28.42 -22.46
CA ASP A 290 -11.41 27.68 -23.64
C ASP A 290 -11.16 26.20 -23.33
N ILE A 291 -10.50 25.90 -22.21
CA ILE A 291 -10.26 24.53 -21.74
C ILE A 291 -11.57 23.82 -21.38
N GLU A 292 -12.51 24.54 -20.74
CA GLU A 292 -13.82 23.97 -20.39
C GLU A 292 -14.58 23.54 -21.65
N ARG A 293 -14.56 24.37 -22.70
CA ARG A 293 -15.16 23.99 -24.00
C ARG A 293 -14.54 22.75 -24.62
N GLN A 294 -13.23 22.57 -24.50
CA GLN A 294 -12.51 21.43 -25.09
C GLN A 294 -12.62 20.16 -24.25
N THR A 295 -12.68 20.28 -22.91
CA THR A 295 -12.46 19.15 -21.98
C THR A 295 -13.58 18.95 -20.97
N GLY A 296 -14.36 19.99 -20.68
CA GLY A 296 -15.30 20.01 -19.55
C GLY A 296 -14.63 20.27 -18.18
N ILE A 297 -13.33 20.60 -18.14
CA ILE A 297 -12.59 20.95 -16.90
C ILE A 297 -12.72 22.46 -16.71
N ASP A 298 -13.24 22.87 -15.54
CA ASP A 298 -13.55 24.26 -15.19
C ASP A 298 -12.54 24.93 -14.24
N ASP A 299 -11.58 24.15 -13.67
CA ASP A 299 -10.60 24.65 -12.69
C ASP A 299 -9.17 24.68 -13.24
N VAL A 300 -8.76 25.85 -13.73
CA VAL A 300 -7.39 26.09 -14.21
C VAL A 300 -6.37 26.11 -13.08
N ASN A 301 -6.73 26.50 -11.84
CA ASN A 301 -5.80 26.51 -10.71
C ASN A 301 -5.41 25.08 -10.33
N MET A 302 -6.34 24.14 -10.40
CA MET A 302 -6.05 22.73 -10.24
C MET A 302 -5.09 22.22 -11.33
N LEU A 303 -5.24 22.68 -12.55
CA LEU A 303 -4.35 22.31 -13.67
C LEU A 303 -2.93 22.89 -13.48
N ILE A 304 -2.82 24.12 -12.98
CA ILE A 304 -1.53 24.74 -12.61
C ILE A 304 -0.78 23.88 -11.57
N GLY A 305 -1.45 23.50 -10.48
CA GLY A 305 -0.88 22.66 -9.43
C GLY A 305 -0.42 21.29 -9.96
N ARG A 306 -1.22 20.68 -10.84
CA ARG A 306 -0.89 19.40 -11.48
C ARG A 306 0.35 19.50 -12.36
N GLN A 307 0.44 20.50 -13.22
CA GLN A 307 1.59 20.67 -14.11
C GLN A 307 2.89 20.97 -13.35
N ALA A 308 2.82 21.76 -12.28
CA ALA A 308 3.97 21.99 -11.40
C ALA A 308 4.50 20.68 -10.81
N ASN A 309 3.59 19.79 -10.38
CA ASN A 309 3.96 18.46 -9.85
C ASN A 309 4.57 17.54 -10.93
N VAL A 310 4.02 17.55 -12.15
CA VAL A 310 4.59 16.80 -13.28
C VAL A 310 6.02 17.26 -13.59
N ALA A 311 6.29 18.55 -13.62
CA ALA A 311 7.63 19.07 -13.88
C ALA A 311 8.63 18.63 -12.77
N LYS A 312 8.22 18.66 -11.50
CA LYS A 312 9.04 18.15 -10.38
C LYS A 312 9.31 16.65 -10.51
N PHE A 313 8.28 15.90 -10.90
CA PHE A 313 8.40 14.45 -11.11
C PHE A 313 9.39 14.13 -12.22
N MET A 314 9.29 14.78 -13.37
CA MET A 314 10.17 14.53 -14.51
C MET A 314 11.66 14.78 -14.17
N ARG A 315 11.95 15.81 -13.37
CA ARG A 315 13.31 16.04 -12.84
C ARG A 315 13.77 14.90 -11.92
N ARG A 316 12.94 14.47 -10.98
CA ARG A 316 13.28 13.33 -10.10
C ARG A 316 13.46 12.04 -10.88
N LEU A 317 12.59 11.78 -11.84
CA LEU A 317 12.68 10.61 -12.70
C LEU A 317 14.02 10.60 -13.45
N LEU A 318 14.43 11.73 -14.02
CA LEU A 318 15.70 11.83 -14.75
C LEU A 318 16.90 11.53 -13.84
N VAL A 319 16.92 12.05 -12.60
CA VAL A 319 17.95 11.71 -11.61
C VAL A 319 17.93 10.24 -11.25
N ARG A 320 16.77 9.65 -10.99
CA ARG A 320 16.66 8.22 -10.65
C ARG A 320 17.14 7.31 -11.78
N ARG A 321 16.83 7.66 -13.03
CA ARG A 321 17.32 6.92 -14.19
C ARG A 321 18.82 7.07 -14.34
N PHE A 322 19.36 8.22 -14.00
CA PHE A 322 20.81 8.46 -13.94
C PHE A 322 21.49 7.60 -12.85
N GLU A 323 20.93 7.56 -11.64
CA GLU A 323 21.40 6.70 -10.54
C GLU A 323 21.25 5.21 -10.83
N SER A 324 20.28 4.82 -11.65
CA SER A 324 20.14 3.44 -12.08
C SER A 324 21.30 3.03 -13.01
N SER A 325 21.42 3.66 -14.16
CA SER A 325 22.53 3.41 -15.09
C SER A 325 22.76 4.56 -16.05
N VAL A 326 23.99 4.68 -16.52
CA VAL A 326 24.37 5.63 -17.58
C VAL A 326 23.58 5.37 -18.87
N ALA A 327 23.26 4.13 -19.18
CA ALA A 327 22.43 3.76 -20.34
C ALA A 327 20.98 4.25 -20.22
N SER A 328 20.37 4.07 -19.07
CA SER A 328 19.01 4.56 -18.79
C SER A 328 18.95 6.10 -18.86
N PHE A 329 19.97 6.76 -18.33
CA PHE A 329 20.12 8.22 -18.43
C PHE A 329 20.22 8.69 -19.87
N LYS A 330 21.06 8.03 -20.68
CA LYS A 330 21.24 8.30 -22.11
C LYS A 330 19.92 8.26 -22.87
N THR A 331 19.17 7.17 -22.70
CA THR A 331 17.86 7.00 -23.34
C THR A 331 16.90 8.11 -22.92
N SER A 332 16.90 8.49 -21.65
CA SER A 332 16.02 9.54 -21.12
C SER A 332 16.34 10.91 -21.68
N LEU A 333 17.62 11.29 -21.74
CA LEU A 333 18.04 12.55 -22.32
C LEU A 333 17.64 12.63 -23.80
N ALA A 334 17.98 11.60 -24.58
CA ALA A 334 17.66 11.57 -26.02
C ALA A 334 16.15 11.69 -26.26
N PHE A 335 15.35 11.00 -25.45
CA PHE A 335 13.89 11.03 -25.53
C PHE A 335 13.32 12.42 -25.16
N MET A 336 13.75 13.01 -24.03
CA MET A 336 13.30 14.34 -23.61
C MET A 336 13.66 15.42 -24.62
N ILE A 337 14.87 15.38 -25.20
CA ILE A 337 15.31 16.29 -26.26
C ILE A 337 14.38 16.17 -27.48
N LYS A 338 14.22 14.95 -28.01
CA LYS A 338 13.37 14.68 -29.18
C LYS A 338 11.92 15.15 -28.97
N SER A 339 11.36 14.81 -27.85
CA SER A 339 9.98 15.07 -27.47
C SER A 339 9.75 16.58 -27.27
N SER A 340 10.70 17.31 -26.68
CA SER A 340 10.63 18.77 -26.56
C SER A 340 10.74 19.46 -27.92
N ARG A 341 11.58 18.97 -28.83
CA ARG A 341 11.66 19.45 -30.22
C ARG A 341 10.35 19.24 -30.96
N ASN A 342 9.70 18.07 -30.81
CA ASN A 342 8.41 17.79 -31.42
C ASN A 342 7.31 18.77 -30.94
N VAL A 343 7.34 19.18 -29.67
CA VAL A 343 6.40 20.19 -29.15
C VAL A 343 6.65 21.55 -29.79
N LEU A 344 7.92 21.98 -29.95
CA LEU A 344 8.24 23.23 -30.64
C LEU A 344 7.80 23.20 -32.10
N ASP A 345 8.03 22.12 -32.82
CA ASP A 345 7.60 21.90 -34.21
C ASP A 345 6.06 21.98 -34.33
N TRP A 346 5.35 21.40 -33.34
CA TRP A 346 3.87 21.49 -33.31
C TRP A 346 3.42 22.94 -33.11
N ILE A 347 4.08 23.68 -32.21
CA ILE A 347 3.75 25.09 -31.96
C ILE A 347 4.00 25.94 -33.21
N ASP A 348 5.15 25.74 -33.85
CA ASP A 348 5.51 26.49 -35.06
C ASP A 348 4.52 26.27 -36.22
N ARG A 349 3.98 25.05 -36.35
CA ARG A 349 3.00 24.71 -37.39
C ARG A 349 1.57 25.14 -37.08
N THR A 350 1.17 25.12 -35.81
CA THR A 350 -0.26 25.25 -35.43
C THR A 350 -0.56 26.49 -34.60
N GLY A 351 0.45 27.14 -34.03
CA GLY A 351 0.30 28.21 -33.03
C GLY A 351 -0.29 27.73 -31.70
N LYS A 352 -0.29 26.43 -31.45
CA LYS A 352 -0.95 25.83 -30.28
C LYS A 352 0.01 24.88 -29.54
N ILE A 353 -0.13 24.83 -28.23
CA ILE A 353 0.62 23.93 -27.35
C ILE A 353 -0.24 22.69 -27.05
N PRO A 354 0.20 21.48 -27.39
CA PRO A 354 -0.52 20.26 -27.02
C PRO A 354 -0.35 19.96 -25.53
N VAL A 355 -1.46 19.73 -24.81
CA VAL A 355 -1.49 19.37 -23.39
C VAL A 355 -2.43 18.20 -23.22
N TRP A 356 -2.00 17.20 -22.49
CA TRP A 356 -2.77 15.98 -22.27
C TRP A 356 -3.96 16.23 -21.33
N LYS A 357 -5.15 15.72 -21.69
CA LYS A 357 -6.45 16.02 -21.04
C LYS A 357 -6.56 15.68 -19.56
N LYS A 358 -5.95 14.61 -19.14
CA LYS A 358 -5.94 14.18 -17.74
C LYS A 358 -4.62 14.54 -17.06
N GLY A 359 -4.26 15.80 -17.00
CA GLY A 359 -3.11 16.29 -16.25
C GLY A 359 -3.15 16.04 -14.74
N GLY A 360 -3.77 14.96 -14.30
CA GLY A 360 -3.63 14.37 -12.97
C GLY A 360 -2.54 13.34 -13.06
N MET A 361 -1.45 13.61 -12.37
CA MET A 361 -0.45 12.62 -12.11
C MET A 361 -1.13 11.48 -11.34
N PRO A 362 -1.01 10.21 -11.77
CA PRO A 362 -1.22 9.11 -10.84
C PRO A 362 -0.32 9.34 -9.62
N ASP A 363 -0.69 8.78 -8.49
CA ASP A 363 0.24 8.71 -7.37
C ASP A 363 1.56 8.19 -7.94
N VAL A 364 2.68 8.78 -7.50
CA VAL A 364 4.00 8.41 -8.02
C VAL A 364 4.22 6.90 -7.91
N ASP A 365 3.67 6.29 -6.88
CA ASP A 365 3.73 4.86 -6.62
C ASP A 365 2.84 4.07 -7.58
N ASP A 366 1.60 4.50 -7.85
CA ASP A 366 0.69 3.89 -8.84
C ASP A 366 1.26 3.96 -10.26
N PHE A 367 1.94 5.05 -10.57
CA PHE A 367 2.58 5.23 -11.86
C PHE A 367 3.75 4.25 -12.05
N TYR A 368 4.62 4.10 -11.05
CA TYR A 368 5.73 3.14 -11.08
C TYR A 368 5.26 1.68 -11.05
N GLU A 369 4.09 1.37 -10.51
CA GLU A 369 3.53 0.02 -10.54
C GLU A 369 2.88 -0.34 -11.88
N SER A 370 2.37 0.66 -12.61
CA SER A 370 1.68 0.45 -13.87
C SER A 370 2.60 0.50 -15.09
N THR A 371 3.80 1.08 -14.94
CA THR A 371 4.79 1.24 -16.02
C THR A 371 6.01 0.38 -15.73
N ASP A 372 6.16 -0.68 -16.50
CA ASP A 372 7.26 -1.60 -16.25
C ASP A 372 8.61 -1.07 -16.74
N ASP A 373 8.70 -0.10 -17.70
CA ASP A 373 9.96 -0.21 -18.36
C ASP A 373 10.59 0.99 -19.05
N GLY A 374 9.99 1.65 -19.89
CA GLY A 374 10.73 2.57 -20.75
C GLY A 374 10.27 4.02 -20.67
N MET A 375 11.14 4.96 -21.00
CA MET A 375 10.75 6.35 -21.08
C MET A 375 9.63 6.59 -22.13
N ALA A 376 9.59 5.78 -23.19
CA ALA A 376 8.49 5.77 -24.16
C ALA A 376 7.20 5.22 -23.55
N GLU A 377 7.27 4.17 -22.74
CA GLU A 377 6.13 3.60 -22.01
C GLU A 377 5.64 4.53 -20.93
N ILE A 378 6.53 5.29 -20.30
CA ILE A 378 6.16 6.34 -19.34
C ILE A 378 5.32 7.42 -20.02
N GLU A 379 5.70 7.88 -21.21
CA GLU A 379 4.88 8.84 -21.97
C GLU A 379 3.62 8.21 -22.57
N ASP A 380 3.69 6.98 -23.05
CA ASP A 380 2.51 6.21 -23.48
C ASP A 380 1.55 5.96 -22.30
N ALA A 381 2.08 5.77 -21.08
CA ALA A 381 1.27 5.70 -19.88
C ALA A 381 0.66 7.06 -19.54
N PHE A 382 1.39 8.16 -19.67
CA PHE A 382 0.81 9.50 -19.58
C PHE A 382 -0.29 9.72 -20.63
N GLU A 383 -0.14 9.20 -21.85
CA GLU A 383 -1.19 9.22 -22.86
C GLU A 383 -2.37 8.31 -22.52
N LYS A 384 -2.14 7.10 -22.04
CA LYS A 384 -3.19 6.15 -21.61
C LYS A 384 -3.93 6.64 -20.37
N TYR A 385 -3.23 7.13 -19.36
CA TYR A 385 -3.83 7.75 -18.18
C TYR A 385 -4.53 9.08 -18.50
N SER A 386 -4.13 9.77 -19.56
CA SER A 386 -4.84 10.97 -20.03
C SER A 386 -6.15 10.67 -20.75
N GLY A 387 -6.45 9.37 -20.99
CA GLY A 387 -7.68 8.90 -21.65
C GLY A 387 -7.92 9.60 -22.97
N LYS A 388 -7.55 8.97 -24.07
CA LYS A 388 -7.81 9.34 -25.48
C LYS A 388 -8.12 10.83 -25.68
N GLY A 389 -7.10 11.66 -25.71
CA GLY A 389 -7.20 13.05 -26.14
C GLY A 389 -6.29 14.01 -25.40
N PHE A 390 -5.76 14.91 -26.14
CA PHE A 390 -5.09 16.10 -25.67
C PHE A 390 -6.03 17.29 -25.86
N PHE A 391 -5.86 18.34 -25.10
CA PHE A 391 -6.40 19.65 -25.41
C PHE A 391 -5.25 20.55 -25.86
N VAL A 392 -5.57 21.64 -26.51
CA VAL A 392 -4.58 22.57 -27.01
C VAL A 392 -4.73 23.93 -26.34
N ILE A 393 -3.59 24.54 -25.99
CA ILE A 393 -3.53 25.91 -25.49
C ILE A 393 -3.03 26.79 -26.64
N ASP A 394 -3.81 27.82 -27.03
CA ASP A 394 -3.40 28.80 -28.02
C ASP A 394 -2.21 29.63 -27.46
N MET A 395 -1.17 29.84 -28.26
CA MET A 395 0.01 30.65 -27.85
C MET A 395 -0.32 32.08 -27.43
N LYS A 396 -1.46 32.63 -27.85
CA LYS A 396 -1.90 33.96 -27.38
C LYS A 396 -2.12 34.06 -25.87
N PHE A 397 -2.39 32.93 -25.21
CA PHE A 397 -2.58 32.87 -23.77
C PHE A 397 -1.25 32.72 -22.99
N VAL A 398 -0.19 32.27 -23.65
CA VAL A 398 1.08 31.89 -23.01
C VAL A 398 2.14 32.94 -23.30
N LYS A 399 2.99 33.23 -22.31
CA LYS A 399 4.13 34.13 -22.47
C LYS A 399 5.21 33.48 -23.36
N ASN A 400 5.93 34.33 -24.11
CA ASN A 400 7.03 33.86 -24.97
C ASN A 400 8.18 33.20 -24.20
N GLU A 401 8.33 33.50 -22.90
CA GLU A 401 9.29 32.86 -22.01
C GLU A 401 9.14 31.34 -22.02
N PHE A 402 7.94 30.80 -22.22
CA PHE A 402 7.72 29.37 -22.36
C PHE A 402 8.57 28.75 -23.49
N ILE A 403 8.54 29.36 -24.69
CA ILE A 403 9.33 28.87 -25.83
C ILE A 403 10.82 29.00 -25.53
N ASN A 404 11.24 30.10 -24.90
CA ASN A 404 12.62 30.33 -24.54
C ASN A 404 13.13 29.31 -23.54
N ASP A 405 12.34 29.02 -22.50
CA ASP A 405 12.70 28.02 -21.51
C ASP A 405 12.70 26.58 -22.06
N VAL A 406 11.78 26.24 -22.98
CA VAL A 406 11.82 24.94 -23.66
C VAL A 406 13.09 24.81 -24.52
N LYS A 407 13.48 25.86 -25.24
CA LYS A 407 14.72 25.89 -26.04
C LYS A 407 15.97 25.81 -25.13
N ALA A 408 15.98 26.51 -24.00
CA ALA A 408 17.05 26.47 -23.04
C ALA A 408 17.15 25.09 -22.36
N ASP A 409 16.05 24.47 -22.01
CA ASP A 409 15.99 23.08 -21.53
C ASP A 409 16.60 22.10 -22.55
N ILE A 410 16.25 22.24 -23.85
CA ILE A 410 16.81 21.40 -24.91
C ILE A 410 18.34 21.60 -25.01
N ALA A 411 18.82 22.83 -25.04
CA ALA A 411 20.23 23.14 -25.15
C ALA A 411 21.04 22.60 -23.96
N LEU A 412 20.47 22.72 -22.75
CA LEU A 412 21.06 22.14 -21.53
C LEU A 412 21.16 20.62 -21.61
N LEU A 413 20.05 19.94 -21.95
CA LEU A 413 20.05 18.47 -22.04
C LEU A 413 21.00 17.96 -23.14
N GLU A 414 21.12 18.69 -24.25
CA GLU A 414 22.10 18.40 -25.32
C GLU A 414 23.55 18.60 -24.87
N SER A 415 23.81 19.64 -24.07
CA SER A 415 25.15 19.87 -23.49
C SER A 415 25.50 18.70 -22.55
N ILE A 416 24.61 18.32 -21.64
CA ILE A 416 24.81 17.17 -20.77
C ILE A 416 25.03 15.88 -21.59
N TYR A 417 24.21 15.67 -22.61
CA TYR A 417 24.32 14.50 -23.47
C TYR A 417 25.70 14.42 -24.15
N LEU A 418 26.20 15.54 -24.69
CA LEU A 418 27.52 15.62 -25.36
C LEU A 418 28.67 15.42 -24.36
N GLU A 419 28.56 15.92 -23.15
CA GLU A 419 29.59 15.74 -22.11
C GLU A 419 29.72 14.27 -21.69
N TRP A 420 28.60 13.56 -21.52
CA TRP A 420 28.58 12.17 -21.11
C TRP A 420 28.91 11.18 -22.22
N PHE A 421 28.43 11.41 -23.43
CA PHE A 421 28.49 10.42 -24.53
C PHE A 421 29.33 10.85 -25.73
N GLY A 422 29.76 12.11 -25.79
CA GLY A 422 30.53 12.65 -26.90
C GLY A 422 29.79 12.62 -28.23
N LYS A 423 30.47 13.02 -29.30
CA LYS A 423 29.92 12.95 -30.67
C LYS A 423 29.76 11.51 -31.19
N GLU A 424 30.52 10.58 -30.63
CA GLU A 424 30.50 9.16 -30.97
C GLU A 424 29.32 8.40 -30.35
N ASN A 425 28.60 9.05 -29.45
CA ASN A 425 27.42 8.48 -28.80
C ASN A 425 27.70 7.17 -28.03
N ILE A 426 28.87 7.06 -27.40
CA ILE A 426 29.34 5.85 -26.71
C ILE A 426 29.44 6.09 -25.21
N ILE A 427 29.08 5.10 -24.43
CA ILE A 427 29.35 5.05 -22.98
C ILE A 427 30.83 4.65 -22.82
N LYS A 428 31.69 5.60 -22.46
CA LYS A 428 33.15 5.37 -22.39
C LYS A 428 33.55 4.69 -21.08
N PHE A 429 32.84 4.97 -19.99
CA PHE A 429 33.19 4.48 -18.66
C PHE A 429 31.96 4.42 -17.78
N ASP A 430 31.76 3.30 -17.07
CA ASP A 430 30.69 3.11 -16.10
C ASP A 430 31.21 2.36 -14.85
N PRO A 431 31.62 3.10 -13.80
CA PRO A 431 32.22 2.51 -12.61
C PRO A 431 31.29 1.54 -11.88
N LYS A 432 29.99 1.83 -11.90
CA LYS A 432 28.98 0.96 -11.28
C LYS A 432 28.91 -0.39 -11.98
N LEU A 433 28.84 -0.36 -13.32
CA LEU A 433 28.84 -1.58 -14.14
C LEU A 433 30.14 -2.39 -13.97
N GLU A 434 31.30 -1.74 -13.99
CA GLU A 434 32.58 -2.41 -13.78
C GLU A 434 32.67 -3.11 -12.43
N SER A 435 32.29 -2.39 -11.37
CA SER A 435 32.20 -2.95 -10.02
C SER A 435 31.24 -4.14 -9.94
N PHE A 436 30.09 -4.02 -10.59
CA PHE A 436 29.08 -5.07 -10.63
C PHE A 436 29.56 -6.33 -11.36
N ILE A 437 30.14 -6.19 -12.56
CA ILE A 437 30.66 -7.34 -13.33
C ILE A 437 31.75 -8.06 -12.54
N ARG A 438 32.66 -7.31 -11.89
CA ARG A 438 33.72 -7.89 -11.04
C ARG A 438 33.12 -8.72 -9.91
N LEU A 439 32.10 -8.17 -9.23
CA LEU A 439 31.43 -8.85 -8.11
C LEU A 439 30.68 -10.11 -8.58
N VAL A 440 29.98 -10.06 -9.70
CA VAL A 440 29.31 -11.23 -10.30
C VAL A 440 30.31 -12.33 -10.63
N ARG A 441 31.48 -11.99 -11.23
CA ARG A 441 32.56 -12.97 -11.51
C ARG A 441 33.07 -13.60 -10.22
N GLU A 442 33.34 -12.80 -9.20
CA GLU A 442 33.81 -13.28 -7.91
C GLU A 442 32.80 -14.29 -7.30
N LYS A 443 31.53 -13.93 -7.27
CA LYS A 443 30.49 -14.79 -6.68
C LYS A 443 30.32 -16.09 -7.45
N LEU A 444 30.32 -16.06 -8.78
CA LEU A 444 30.22 -17.26 -9.60
C LEU A 444 31.48 -18.12 -9.55
N SER A 445 32.67 -17.54 -9.30
CA SER A 445 33.91 -18.29 -9.09
C SER A 445 33.93 -18.99 -7.74
N ASN A 446 33.49 -18.30 -6.69
CA ASN A 446 33.45 -18.86 -5.33
C ASN A 446 32.36 -19.93 -5.15
N GLU A 447 31.21 -19.76 -5.79
CA GLU A 447 30.07 -20.66 -5.72
C GLU A 447 29.53 -20.98 -7.14
N PRO A 448 30.17 -21.84 -7.94
CA PRO A 448 29.78 -22.10 -9.34
C PRO A 448 28.39 -22.66 -9.55
N ASN A 449 27.82 -23.28 -8.54
CA ASN A 449 26.47 -23.85 -8.58
C ASN A 449 25.37 -22.86 -8.21
N ARG A 450 25.75 -21.74 -7.60
CA ARG A 450 24.81 -20.69 -7.22
C ARG A 450 24.45 -19.84 -8.43
N LYS A 451 23.17 -19.74 -8.72
CA LYS A 451 22.66 -18.81 -9.73
C LYS A 451 22.30 -17.49 -9.07
N LEU A 452 22.36 -16.41 -9.85
CA LEU A 452 22.13 -15.04 -9.39
C LEU A 452 20.93 -14.44 -10.13
N VAL A 453 20.15 -13.62 -9.43
CA VAL A 453 19.09 -12.79 -10.03
C VAL A 453 19.44 -11.34 -9.81
N VAL A 454 19.41 -10.55 -10.86
CA VAL A 454 19.68 -9.11 -10.85
C VAL A 454 18.40 -8.38 -11.21
N PHE A 455 17.94 -7.51 -10.33
CA PHE A 455 16.76 -6.69 -10.56
C PHE A 455 17.12 -5.25 -10.82
N SER A 456 16.45 -4.65 -11.79
CA SER A 456 16.41 -3.20 -12.00
C SER A 456 14.97 -2.75 -12.18
N GLU A 457 14.69 -1.52 -11.76
CA GLU A 457 13.40 -0.88 -11.99
C GLU A 457 13.17 -0.54 -13.48
N PHE A 458 14.26 -0.38 -14.25
CA PHE A 458 14.21 0.12 -15.63
C PHE A 458 14.65 -0.93 -16.64
N ALA A 459 13.85 -1.14 -17.72
CA ALA A 459 14.17 -2.06 -18.80
C ALA A 459 15.45 -1.66 -19.54
N ASP A 460 15.69 -0.36 -19.72
CA ASP A 460 16.91 0.12 -20.34
C ASP A 460 18.15 -0.33 -19.58
N THR A 461 18.11 -0.27 -18.24
CA THR A 461 19.17 -0.79 -17.38
C THR A 461 19.27 -2.32 -17.48
N ALA A 462 18.15 -3.04 -17.46
CA ALA A 462 18.15 -4.50 -17.58
C ALA A 462 18.73 -4.96 -18.94
N ASN A 463 18.36 -4.28 -20.02
CA ASN A 463 18.91 -4.53 -21.36
C ASN A 463 20.43 -4.28 -21.39
N TYR A 464 20.88 -3.17 -20.83
CA TYR A 464 22.29 -2.79 -20.76
C TYR A 464 23.11 -3.80 -19.96
N LEU A 465 22.63 -4.20 -18.77
CA LEU A 465 23.30 -5.19 -17.93
C LEU A 465 23.37 -6.56 -18.60
N GLY A 466 22.27 -6.99 -19.27
CA GLY A 466 22.21 -8.25 -19.97
C GLY A 466 23.24 -8.32 -21.12
N ALA A 467 23.38 -7.25 -21.89
CA ALA A 467 24.39 -7.14 -22.95
C ALA A 467 25.82 -7.14 -22.37
N ALA A 468 26.06 -6.30 -21.34
CA ALA A 468 27.40 -6.18 -20.74
C ALA A 468 27.87 -7.48 -20.08
N LEU A 469 26.99 -8.23 -19.42
CA LEU A 469 27.33 -9.54 -18.86
C LEU A 469 27.66 -10.55 -19.93
N LYS A 470 26.92 -10.56 -21.04
CA LYS A 470 27.18 -11.42 -22.19
C LYS A 470 28.55 -11.09 -22.84
N ASP A 471 28.84 -9.80 -23.04
CA ASP A 471 30.11 -9.33 -23.58
C ASP A 471 31.29 -9.67 -22.65
N ALA A 472 31.03 -9.70 -21.34
CA ALA A 472 31.99 -10.15 -20.33
C ALA A 472 32.17 -11.70 -20.26
N GLY A 473 31.51 -12.46 -21.14
CA GLY A 473 31.57 -13.93 -21.18
C GLY A 473 30.80 -14.64 -20.06
N LEU A 474 29.88 -13.94 -19.43
CA LEU A 474 29.02 -14.51 -18.36
C LEU A 474 27.68 -15.00 -18.94
N PRO A 475 27.22 -16.23 -18.62
CA PRO A 475 25.98 -16.79 -19.15
C PRO A 475 24.77 -16.13 -18.51
N ALA A 476 24.33 -15.00 -19.07
CA ALA A 476 23.21 -14.20 -18.58
C ALA A 476 21.98 -14.30 -19.49
N LEU A 477 20.81 -14.42 -18.87
CA LEU A 477 19.50 -14.33 -19.52
C LEU A 477 18.85 -12.97 -19.12
N LYS A 478 18.34 -12.23 -20.10
CA LYS A 478 17.61 -10.99 -19.86
C LYS A 478 16.11 -11.23 -19.95
N TYR A 479 15.32 -10.58 -19.08
CA TYR A 479 13.86 -10.64 -19.09
C TYR A 479 13.24 -9.28 -18.69
N THR A 480 12.41 -8.73 -19.56
CA THR A 480 11.58 -7.55 -19.35
C THR A 480 10.14 -7.87 -19.77
N SER A 481 9.18 -6.94 -19.59
CA SER A 481 7.80 -7.11 -20.05
C SER A 481 7.71 -7.42 -21.54
N ALA A 482 8.60 -6.82 -22.36
CA ALA A 482 8.68 -7.09 -23.81
C ALA A 482 9.09 -8.53 -24.16
N ASP A 483 9.73 -9.24 -23.25
CA ASP A 483 10.19 -10.63 -23.44
C ASP A 483 9.15 -11.69 -22.97
N ALA A 484 7.98 -11.28 -22.52
CA ALA A 484 6.97 -12.13 -21.87
C ALA A 484 6.28 -13.12 -22.82
N THR A 485 7.05 -14.01 -23.45
CA THR A 485 6.55 -15.09 -24.32
C THR A 485 6.46 -16.44 -23.59
N PRO A 486 5.59 -17.37 -24.04
CA PRO A 486 5.52 -18.73 -23.47
C PRO A 486 6.86 -19.47 -23.51
N SER A 487 7.64 -19.31 -24.58
CA SER A 487 8.97 -19.92 -24.73
C SER A 487 9.94 -19.38 -23.68
N MET A 488 9.99 -18.06 -23.48
CA MET A 488 10.85 -17.42 -22.49
C MET A 488 10.47 -17.87 -21.07
N ARG A 489 9.19 -17.98 -20.77
CA ARG A 489 8.71 -18.52 -19.49
C ARG A 489 9.23 -19.93 -19.24
N GLN A 490 9.18 -20.79 -20.25
CA GLN A 490 9.69 -22.16 -20.12
C GLN A 490 11.21 -22.17 -19.92
N THR A 491 11.96 -21.33 -20.64
CA THR A 491 13.41 -21.17 -20.48
C THR A 491 13.79 -20.75 -19.06
N ILE A 492 13.10 -19.75 -18.50
CA ILE A 492 13.33 -19.29 -17.11
C ILE A 492 13.00 -20.43 -16.14
N ARG A 493 11.88 -21.10 -16.28
CA ARG A 493 11.49 -22.24 -15.43
C ARG A 493 12.54 -23.34 -15.46
N ASN A 494 12.95 -23.78 -16.62
CA ASN A 494 13.95 -24.86 -16.73
C ASN A 494 15.30 -24.48 -16.11
N ASN A 495 15.69 -23.20 -16.19
CA ASN A 495 16.99 -22.75 -15.65
C ASN A 495 16.93 -22.38 -14.17
N PHE A 496 15.82 -21.80 -13.65
CA PHE A 496 15.81 -21.15 -12.33
C PHE A 496 14.81 -21.74 -11.33
N ASP A 497 13.84 -22.56 -11.77
CA ASP A 497 12.83 -23.17 -10.89
C ASP A 497 13.27 -24.57 -10.46
N ALA A 498 13.42 -24.79 -9.15
CA ALA A 498 13.78 -26.09 -8.57
C ALA A 498 12.60 -27.10 -8.54
N SER A 499 11.36 -26.64 -8.77
CA SER A 499 10.19 -27.52 -8.82
C SER A 499 10.03 -28.26 -10.15
N VAL A 500 10.76 -27.86 -11.19
CA VAL A 500 10.82 -28.54 -12.47
C VAL A 500 11.53 -29.89 -12.30
N LYS A 501 11.03 -30.93 -12.95
CA LYS A 501 11.63 -32.26 -12.94
C LYS A 501 13.12 -32.22 -13.34
N LYS A 502 13.98 -33.00 -12.66
CA LYS A 502 15.44 -32.94 -12.84
C LYS A 502 15.87 -33.10 -14.30
N GLU A 503 15.17 -33.95 -15.06
CA GLU A 503 15.45 -34.25 -16.47
C GLU A 503 15.19 -33.04 -17.41
N MET A 504 14.32 -32.12 -16.95
CA MET A 504 13.96 -30.90 -17.71
C MET A 504 14.74 -29.66 -17.20
N GLN A 505 15.54 -29.82 -16.14
CA GLN A 505 16.33 -28.70 -15.63
C GLN A 505 17.53 -28.42 -16.55
N ALA A 506 17.65 -27.18 -16.97
CA ALA A 506 18.77 -26.68 -17.78
C ALA A 506 19.76 -25.89 -16.91
N ASN A 507 20.97 -25.68 -17.42
CA ASN A 507 22.05 -24.90 -16.78
C ASN A 507 22.70 -23.93 -17.76
N ASP A 508 21.97 -23.51 -18.80
CA ASP A 508 22.46 -22.65 -19.86
C ASP A 508 22.82 -21.26 -19.30
N TYR A 509 22.10 -20.82 -18.26
CA TYR A 509 22.27 -19.49 -17.68
C TYR A 509 22.60 -19.56 -16.19
N LYS A 510 23.53 -18.70 -15.76
CA LYS A 510 23.93 -18.51 -14.35
C LYS A 510 23.37 -17.22 -13.74
N VAL A 511 23.11 -16.22 -14.57
CA VAL A 511 22.59 -14.92 -14.16
C VAL A 511 21.28 -14.65 -14.89
N LEU A 512 20.26 -14.22 -14.16
CA LEU A 512 19.02 -13.71 -14.70
C LEU A 512 18.95 -12.20 -14.40
N VAL A 513 18.93 -11.38 -15.43
CA VAL A 513 18.74 -9.93 -15.32
C VAL A 513 17.31 -9.61 -15.68
N ALA A 514 16.55 -9.03 -14.76
CA ALA A 514 15.13 -8.79 -14.98
C ALA A 514 14.63 -7.47 -14.39
N THR A 515 13.53 -6.98 -14.94
CA THR A 515 12.72 -5.98 -14.28
C THR A 515 11.71 -6.63 -13.32
N ASP A 516 10.91 -5.81 -12.62
CA ASP A 516 9.86 -6.30 -11.73
C ASP A 516 8.75 -7.09 -12.48
N ALA A 517 8.73 -7.10 -13.81
CA ALA A 517 7.88 -7.96 -14.63
C ALA A 517 7.99 -9.46 -14.26
N ILE A 518 9.11 -9.89 -13.69
CA ILE A 518 9.31 -11.26 -13.19
C ILE A 518 8.87 -11.42 -11.73
N SER A 519 8.57 -10.34 -11.03
CA SER A 519 8.22 -10.37 -9.61
C SER A 519 6.90 -11.07 -9.33
N GLU A 520 6.09 -11.36 -10.36
CA GLU A 520 4.83 -12.07 -10.23
C GLU A 520 4.88 -13.40 -11.03
N GLY A 521 4.48 -14.50 -10.40
CA GLY A 521 4.24 -15.78 -11.09
C GLY A 521 5.45 -16.67 -11.37
N TYR A 522 6.67 -16.31 -11.02
CA TYR A 522 7.86 -17.15 -11.21
C TYR A 522 8.45 -17.65 -9.88
N ASN A 523 8.98 -18.86 -9.92
CA ASN A 523 9.78 -19.42 -8.84
C ASN A 523 11.25 -19.45 -9.27
N LEU A 524 12.12 -18.90 -8.45
CA LEU A 524 13.54 -18.73 -8.76
C LEU A 524 14.44 -19.40 -7.71
N HIS A 525 14.02 -20.52 -7.15
CA HIS A 525 14.71 -21.23 -6.04
C HIS A 525 16.14 -21.67 -6.35
N ARG A 526 16.48 -21.85 -7.63
CA ARG A 526 17.86 -22.21 -8.03
C ARG A 526 18.80 -21.00 -8.05
N ALA A 527 18.26 -19.79 -7.75
CA ALA A 527 19.05 -18.62 -7.46
C ALA A 527 19.25 -18.50 -5.94
N GLY A 528 20.50 -18.37 -5.52
CA GLY A 528 20.85 -18.24 -4.09
C GLY A 528 21.21 -16.82 -3.69
N ALA A 529 21.17 -15.87 -4.62
CA ALA A 529 21.43 -14.46 -4.35
C ALA A 529 20.63 -13.53 -5.27
N ILE A 530 20.24 -12.40 -4.70
CA ILE A 530 19.60 -11.28 -5.38
C ILE A 530 20.51 -10.08 -5.36
N PHE A 531 20.60 -9.40 -6.50
CA PHE A 531 21.20 -8.08 -6.64
C PHE A 531 20.13 -7.08 -7.04
N ASN A 532 19.83 -6.12 -6.18
CA ASN A 532 19.04 -4.95 -6.53
C ASN A 532 20.02 -3.90 -7.07
N TYR A 533 20.12 -3.82 -8.42
CA TYR A 533 21.02 -2.89 -9.10
C TYR A 533 20.61 -1.43 -8.89
N ASP A 534 19.33 -1.24 -8.68
CA ASP A 534 18.72 -0.02 -8.15
C ASP A 534 17.62 -0.39 -7.15
N ILE A 535 17.40 0.49 -6.16
CA ILE A 535 16.34 0.32 -5.17
C ILE A 535 15.07 0.95 -5.74
N PRO A 536 13.98 0.17 -5.85
CA PRO A 536 12.71 0.70 -6.32
C PRO A 536 12.15 1.73 -5.32
N TYR A 537 11.39 2.69 -5.84
CA TYR A 537 10.71 3.69 -5.01
C TYR A 537 9.77 3.06 -3.98
N ASN A 538 9.15 1.93 -4.36
CA ASN A 538 8.34 1.13 -3.46
C ASN A 538 9.17 -0.06 -2.91
N PRO A 539 9.59 -0.02 -1.64
CA PRO A 539 10.43 -1.05 -1.06
C PRO A 539 9.73 -2.41 -0.93
N THR A 540 8.39 -2.49 -1.01
CA THR A 540 7.66 -3.76 -1.01
C THR A 540 8.03 -4.63 -2.20
N ARG A 541 8.44 -4.05 -3.32
CA ARG A 541 9.00 -4.78 -4.46
C ARG A 541 10.25 -5.58 -4.09
N VAL A 542 11.11 -5.05 -3.22
CA VAL A 542 12.28 -5.78 -2.73
C VAL A 542 11.85 -7.02 -1.96
N ILE A 543 10.84 -6.91 -1.08
CA ILE A 543 10.25 -8.07 -0.37
C ILE A 543 9.70 -9.10 -1.36
N GLN A 544 8.99 -8.65 -2.39
CA GLN A 544 8.45 -9.53 -3.45
C GLN A 544 9.57 -10.23 -4.23
N ARG A 545 10.66 -9.50 -4.60
CA ARG A 545 11.85 -10.04 -5.25
C ARG A 545 12.50 -11.14 -4.40
N ILE A 546 12.71 -10.89 -3.10
CA ILE A 546 13.26 -11.87 -2.16
C ILE A 546 12.37 -13.11 -2.08
N GLY A 547 11.06 -12.92 -2.01
CA GLY A 547 10.09 -14.02 -2.00
C GLY A 547 10.14 -14.92 -3.24
N ARG A 548 10.78 -14.54 -4.35
CA ARG A 548 10.95 -15.38 -5.55
C ARG A 548 12.04 -16.43 -5.38
N ILE A 549 13.11 -16.14 -4.65
CA ILE A 549 14.17 -17.12 -4.35
C ILE A 549 13.91 -17.88 -3.05
N ASN A 550 13.13 -17.31 -2.14
CA ASN A 550 12.87 -17.84 -0.80
C ASN A 550 11.45 -18.42 -0.70
N ARG A 551 11.28 -19.68 -1.14
CA ARG A 551 10.04 -20.45 -1.07
C ARG A 551 10.18 -21.62 -0.09
N ILE A 552 9.15 -21.88 0.72
CA ILE A 552 9.19 -22.94 1.74
C ILE A 552 9.21 -24.38 1.20
N ASN A 553 8.73 -24.59 -0.02
CA ASN A 553 8.53 -25.94 -0.56
C ASN A 553 9.80 -26.57 -1.19
N LYS A 554 10.84 -25.80 -1.44
CA LYS A 554 12.08 -26.26 -2.11
C LYS A 554 13.29 -25.45 -1.64
N LYS A 555 14.01 -25.97 -0.68
CA LYS A 555 15.34 -25.46 -0.29
C LYS A 555 16.40 -25.95 -1.29
N VAL A 556 17.19 -25.04 -1.82
CA VAL A 556 18.34 -25.36 -2.69
C VAL A 556 19.65 -24.91 -2.03
N PHE A 557 19.64 -23.82 -1.26
CA PHE A 557 20.80 -23.25 -0.59
C PHE A 557 20.52 -23.06 0.91
N ASP A 558 21.54 -23.23 1.74
CA ASP A 558 21.47 -22.99 3.19
C ASP A 558 21.44 -21.48 3.50
N ASN A 559 22.14 -20.69 2.66
CA ASN A 559 22.22 -19.24 2.80
C ASN A 559 21.71 -18.57 1.54
N LEU A 560 20.84 -17.57 1.71
CA LEU A 560 20.37 -16.69 0.66
C LEU A 560 20.94 -15.29 0.91
N TYR A 561 21.46 -14.65 -0.12
CA TYR A 561 22.11 -13.34 -0.03
C TYR A 561 21.32 -12.26 -0.76
N ILE A 562 21.31 -11.06 -0.18
CA ILE A 562 20.66 -9.87 -0.72
C ILE A 562 21.71 -8.77 -0.86
N TYR A 563 21.90 -8.26 -2.05
CA TYR A 563 22.85 -7.19 -2.36
C TYR A 563 22.10 -5.98 -2.90
N ASN A 564 22.31 -4.81 -2.29
CA ASN A 564 21.58 -3.58 -2.61
C ASN A 564 22.54 -2.46 -3.03
N TYR A 565 22.43 -1.96 -4.27
CA TYR A 565 23.03 -0.69 -4.66
C TYR A 565 22.10 0.46 -4.29
N PHE A 566 22.55 1.29 -3.36
CA PHE A 566 21.90 2.55 -3.07
C PHE A 566 22.44 3.67 -3.97
N PRO A 567 21.67 4.79 -4.12
CA PRO A 567 22.21 6.00 -4.76
C PRO A 567 23.53 6.44 -4.09
N THR A 568 24.33 7.18 -4.86
CA THR A 568 25.51 7.83 -4.28
C THR A 568 25.10 8.82 -3.17
N GLU A 569 26.02 9.21 -2.29
CA GLU A 569 25.71 10.17 -1.22
C GLU A 569 25.08 11.46 -1.76
N VAL A 570 25.52 11.91 -2.93
CA VAL A 570 24.97 13.11 -3.59
C VAL A 570 23.63 12.83 -4.25
N GLY A 571 23.48 11.72 -4.93
CA GLY A 571 22.18 11.29 -5.46
C GLY A 571 21.15 11.08 -4.36
N GLU A 572 21.57 10.59 -3.20
CA GLU A 572 20.71 10.43 -2.03
C GLU A 572 20.26 11.78 -1.45
N SER A 573 21.16 12.78 -1.38
CA SER A 573 20.78 14.14 -0.92
C SER A 573 19.67 14.75 -1.77
N GLU A 574 19.61 14.41 -3.05
CA GLU A 574 18.62 14.92 -3.99
C GLU A 574 17.36 14.07 -4.07
N THR A 575 17.51 12.75 -4.15
CA THR A 575 16.38 11.82 -4.31
C THR A 575 15.78 11.37 -2.99
N ARG A 576 16.57 11.32 -1.93
CA ARG A 576 16.24 10.74 -0.62
C ARG A 576 15.68 9.32 -0.71
N THR A 577 16.12 8.57 -1.70
CA THR A 577 15.60 7.22 -1.99
C THR A 577 15.84 6.28 -0.82
N LYS A 578 17.05 6.27 -0.24
CA LYS A 578 17.38 5.44 0.92
C LYS A 578 16.56 5.83 2.14
N GLU A 579 16.48 7.13 2.43
CA GLU A 579 15.74 7.68 3.58
C GLU A 579 14.24 7.34 3.48
N ILE A 580 13.62 7.58 2.32
CA ILE A 580 12.19 7.30 2.09
C ILE A 580 11.92 5.81 2.14
N SER A 581 12.75 5.00 1.48
CA SER A 581 12.56 3.55 1.42
C SER A 581 12.76 2.90 2.80
N THR A 582 13.73 3.35 3.59
CA THR A 582 13.95 2.81 4.95
C THR A 582 12.82 3.20 5.91
N LEU A 583 12.26 4.43 5.82
CA LEU A 583 11.09 4.81 6.60
C LEU A 583 9.86 3.96 6.24
N LYS A 584 9.58 3.81 4.95
CA LYS A 584 8.48 2.95 4.47
C LYS A 584 8.68 1.50 4.93
N MET A 585 9.90 0.98 4.86
CA MET A 585 10.22 -0.36 5.31
C MET A 585 10.02 -0.51 6.83
N ALA A 586 10.45 0.46 7.63
CA ALA A 586 10.23 0.46 9.07
C ALA A 586 8.73 0.44 9.42
N MET A 587 7.89 1.18 8.69
CA MET A 587 6.43 1.12 8.84
C MET A 587 5.88 -0.26 8.46
N ILE A 588 6.31 -0.83 7.33
CA ILE A 588 5.88 -2.17 6.90
C ILE A 588 6.22 -3.21 7.96
N HIS A 589 7.47 -3.20 8.46
CA HIS A 589 7.91 -4.11 9.52
C HIS A 589 7.11 -3.92 10.81
N ALA A 590 6.89 -2.66 11.22
CA ALA A 590 6.18 -2.34 12.45
C ALA A 590 4.68 -2.68 12.37
N ILE A 591 4.02 -2.50 11.23
CA ILE A 591 2.59 -2.81 11.06
C ILE A 591 2.37 -4.28 10.80
N MET A 592 3.13 -4.87 9.89
CA MET A 592 2.85 -6.20 9.33
C MET A 592 3.70 -7.30 9.96
N GLY A 593 4.86 -6.98 10.55
CA GLY A 593 5.85 -7.98 10.99
C GLY A 593 6.44 -8.72 9.81
N GLU A 594 7.69 -8.40 9.44
CA GLU A 594 8.44 -9.12 8.42
C GLU A 594 9.50 -10.02 9.06
N ASP A 595 9.82 -11.10 8.38
CA ASP A 595 10.83 -12.09 8.83
C ASP A 595 12.19 -11.91 8.17
N THR A 596 12.29 -10.96 7.24
CA THR A 596 13.48 -10.78 6.43
C THR A 596 13.80 -9.29 6.32
N LYS A 597 15.02 -8.92 6.68
CA LYS A 597 15.56 -7.61 6.36
C LYS A 597 15.76 -7.51 4.86
N ALA A 598 15.31 -6.44 4.25
CA ALA A 598 15.27 -6.32 2.79
C ALA A 598 16.21 -5.26 2.24
N LEU A 599 16.37 -4.12 2.90
CA LEU A 599 17.16 -2.99 2.43
C LEU A 599 18.48 -2.84 3.19
N THR A 600 18.44 -2.81 4.53
CA THR A 600 19.61 -2.56 5.38
C THR A 600 19.68 -3.55 6.53
N SER A 601 20.89 -3.73 7.10
CA SER A 601 21.11 -4.58 8.27
C SER A 601 20.49 -4.04 9.56
N ASP A 602 20.13 -2.74 9.59
CA ASP A 602 19.57 -2.06 10.76
C ASP A 602 18.06 -2.22 10.89
N GLU A 603 17.41 -2.90 9.95
CA GLU A 603 15.99 -3.17 10.01
C GLU A 603 15.64 -4.10 11.19
N GLU A 604 14.55 -3.79 11.88
CA GLU A 604 14.00 -4.62 12.95
C GLU A 604 12.86 -5.47 12.43
N CYS A 605 13.00 -6.80 12.52
CA CYS A 605 11.95 -7.73 12.14
C CYS A 605 11.06 -8.07 13.33
N TYR A 606 9.76 -8.04 13.16
CA TYR A 606 8.76 -8.34 14.19
C TYR A 606 7.90 -9.54 13.78
N ALA A 607 7.60 -10.42 14.73
CA ALA A 607 6.72 -11.56 14.53
C ALA A 607 5.28 -11.17 14.89
N PHE A 608 4.54 -10.62 13.93
CA PHE A 608 3.15 -10.18 14.12
C PHE A 608 2.22 -11.31 14.57
N PHE A 609 2.35 -12.48 13.96
CA PHE A 609 1.47 -13.61 14.23
C PHE A 609 1.79 -14.31 15.54
N ARG A 610 3.06 -14.33 15.96
CA ARG A 610 3.49 -14.97 17.19
C ARG A 610 2.85 -14.36 18.43
N ASP A 611 2.80 -13.02 18.48
CA ASP A 611 2.22 -12.31 19.62
C ASP A 611 0.73 -12.58 19.71
N ARG A 612 0.05 -12.63 18.56
CA ARG A 612 -1.38 -13.01 18.49
C ARG A 612 -1.61 -14.50 18.72
N TYR A 613 -0.77 -15.36 18.14
CA TYR A 613 -0.86 -16.82 18.27
C TYR A 613 -0.42 -17.28 19.65
N ARG A 614 0.53 -16.62 20.30
CA ARG A 614 0.81 -16.82 21.73
C ARG A 614 -0.38 -16.40 22.56
N ALA A 615 -0.97 -15.25 22.29
CA ALA A 615 -2.21 -14.86 22.96
C ALA A 615 -3.34 -15.90 22.75
N GLU A 616 -3.43 -16.54 21.59
CA GLU A 616 -4.45 -17.56 21.29
C GLU A 616 -4.06 -18.99 21.71
N ILE A 617 -2.75 -19.34 21.79
CA ILE A 617 -2.26 -20.67 22.26
C ILE A 617 -1.82 -20.64 23.73
N GLU A 618 -1.22 -19.58 24.21
CA GLU A 618 -1.11 -19.36 25.66
C GLU A 618 -2.50 -19.28 26.30
N HIS A 619 -3.50 -18.92 25.48
CA HIS A 619 -4.92 -19.13 25.75
C HIS A 619 -5.39 -20.59 25.60
N SER A 620 -4.60 -21.52 25.07
CA SER A 620 -4.95 -22.96 24.97
C SER A 620 -4.04 -23.89 25.77
N GLU A 621 -2.90 -23.45 26.27
CA GLU A 621 -1.91 -24.24 27.02
C GLU A 621 -1.58 -23.68 28.42
N THR A 622 -1.54 -22.37 28.60
CA THR A 622 -1.92 -21.66 29.82
C THR A 622 -3.36 -21.22 29.61
N GLU A 623 -4.24 -21.59 30.54
CA GLU A 623 -5.64 -21.22 30.51
C GLU A 623 -5.83 -19.82 29.95
N SER A 624 -6.55 -19.71 28.82
CA SER A 624 -6.98 -18.42 28.25
C SER A 624 -7.45 -17.52 29.39
N TRP A 625 -7.19 -16.22 29.34
CA TRP A 625 -7.74 -15.31 30.34
C TRP A 625 -9.25 -15.59 30.51
N ASP A 626 -9.98 -15.88 29.44
CA ASP A 626 -11.36 -16.33 29.45
C ASP A 626 -11.50 -17.68 30.19
N THR A 627 -10.59 -18.62 29.96
CA THR A 627 -10.57 -19.91 30.64
C THR A 627 -10.14 -19.78 32.09
N GLN A 628 -9.18 -18.91 32.43
CA GLN A 628 -8.81 -18.61 33.83
C GLN A 628 -10.02 -18.05 34.60
N TYR A 629 -10.72 -17.07 34.03
CA TYR A 629 -11.90 -16.49 34.67
C TYR A 629 -13.07 -17.46 34.67
N ARG A 630 -13.21 -18.35 33.69
CA ARG A 630 -14.19 -19.45 33.72
C ARG A 630 -13.86 -20.48 34.80
N HIS A 631 -12.60 -20.89 34.90
CA HIS A 631 -12.19 -21.82 35.98
C HIS A 631 -12.33 -21.16 37.34
N LEU A 632 -11.98 -19.89 37.50
CA LEU A 632 -12.22 -19.13 38.72
C LEU A 632 -13.72 -19.12 39.03
N LEU A 633 -14.57 -18.78 38.05
CA LEU A 633 -16.03 -18.79 38.22
C LEU A 633 -16.54 -20.18 38.62
N GLU A 634 -16.11 -21.24 37.97
CA GLU A 634 -16.46 -22.62 38.26
C GLU A 634 -16.00 -23.02 39.67
N SER A 635 -14.79 -22.58 40.08
CA SER A 635 -14.24 -22.90 41.42
C SER A 635 -14.95 -22.21 42.57
N VAL A 636 -15.49 -21.01 42.31
CA VAL A 636 -16.23 -20.25 43.36
C VAL A 636 -17.76 -20.43 43.31
N LYS A 637 -18.25 -21.10 42.27
CA LYS A 637 -19.67 -21.31 42.06
C LYS A 637 -20.30 -22.08 43.20
N GLY A 638 -21.27 -21.44 43.85
CA GLY A 638 -21.97 -22.02 45.01
C GLY A 638 -21.33 -21.70 46.38
N THR A 639 -20.23 -20.91 46.39
CA THR A 639 -19.72 -20.33 47.64
C THR A 639 -20.52 -19.12 48.08
N ASP A 640 -20.32 -18.67 49.32
CA ASP A 640 -20.97 -17.46 49.83
C ASP A 640 -20.52 -16.22 49.08
N GLU A 641 -19.23 -16.12 48.72
CA GLU A 641 -18.66 -15.02 47.93
C GLU A 641 -19.33 -14.93 46.57
N TYR A 642 -19.57 -16.08 45.91
CA TYR A 642 -20.27 -16.12 44.63
C TYR A 642 -21.73 -15.59 44.77
N ASN A 643 -22.44 -15.99 45.85
CA ASN A 643 -23.79 -15.53 46.10
C ASN A 643 -23.85 -14.04 46.42
N GLU A 644 -22.85 -13.50 47.14
CA GLU A 644 -22.71 -12.07 47.39
C GLU A 644 -22.43 -11.29 46.09
N ALA A 645 -21.53 -11.80 45.27
CA ALA A 645 -21.21 -11.18 43.98
C ALA A 645 -22.42 -11.08 43.03
N LEU A 646 -23.30 -12.09 43.03
CA LEU A 646 -24.56 -12.07 42.27
C LEU A 646 -25.57 -11.02 42.77
N GLN A 647 -25.44 -10.54 44.02
CA GLN A 647 -26.29 -9.49 44.57
C GLN A 647 -25.81 -8.07 44.28
N ILE A 648 -24.59 -7.91 43.70
CA ILE A 648 -24.08 -6.61 43.33
C ILE A 648 -24.99 -6.02 42.23
N PRO A 649 -25.61 -4.86 42.45
CA PRO A 649 -26.52 -4.28 41.48
C PRO A 649 -25.76 -3.79 40.23
N HIS A 650 -26.38 -3.87 39.08
CA HIS A 650 -25.85 -3.17 37.89
C HIS A 650 -25.67 -1.67 38.20
N ARG A 651 -24.62 -1.08 37.62
CA ARG A 651 -24.16 0.30 37.83
C ARG A 651 -23.58 0.54 39.24
N ALA A 652 -23.10 -0.52 39.92
CA ALA A 652 -22.32 -0.35 41.14
C ALA A 652 -21.13 0.59 40.90
N ARG A 653 -20.77 1.37 41.90
CA ARG A 653 -19.66 2.33 41.92
C ARG A 653 -18.77 1.98 43.10
N THR A 654 -17.50 1.74 42.80
CA THR A 654 -16.50 1.34 43.77
C THR A 654 -15.25 2.18 43.63
N GLY A 655 -14.40 2.23 44.65
CA GLY A 655 -13.08 2.84 44.59
C GLY A 655 -12.05 1.97 45.30
N ARG A 656 -10.85 1.87 44.75
CA ARG A 656 -9.78 0.98 45.23
C ARG A 656 -8.42 1.61 45.03
N ILE A 657 -7.53 1.52 46.02
CA ILE A 657 -6.13 1.91 45.92
C ILE A 657 -5.34 0.73 45.33
N VAL A 658 -4.73 0.97 44.18
CA VAL A 658 -4.07 -0.07 43.42
C VAL A 658 -2.61 0.31 43.08
N ASP A 659 -1.74 -0.69 43.04
CA ASP A 659 -0.39 -0.54 42.48
C ASP A 659 -0.40 -1.02 41.02
N LYS A 660 -1.07 -0.23 40.14
CA LYS A 660 -1.23 -0.53 38.73
C LYS A 660 -0.83 0.69 37.88
N PRO A 661 -0.33 0.47 36.65
CA PRO A 661 0.19 1.57 35.80
C PRO A 661 -0.90 2.52 35.31
N LEU A 662 -2.16 2.04 35.19
CA LEU A 662 -3.29 2.86 34.75
C LEU A 662 -4.16 3.19 35.95
N LYS A 663 -4.37 4.48 36.19
CA LYS A 663 -5.23 5.01 37.26
C LYS A 663 -6.31 5.91 36.66
N GLY A 664 -7.45 6.00 37.31
CA GLY A 664 -8.60 6.79 36.87
C GLY A 664 -9.91 6.07 37.05
N VAL A 665 -10.97 6.54 36.38
CA VAL A 665 -12.31 5.93 36.44
C VAL A 665 -12.51 5.03 35.24
N ILE A 666 -12.65 3.72 35.51
CA ILE A 666 -12.93 2.67 34.52
C ILE A 666 -14.40 2.32 34.52
N LEU A 667 -15.01 2.25 33.33
CA LEU A 667 -16.39 1.82 33.11
C LEU A 667 -16.44 0.55 32.27
N PHE A 668 -17.29 -0.37 32.71
CA PHE A 668 -17.67 -1.57 31.99
C PHE A 668 -19.12 -1.51 31.58
N GLY A 669 -19.38 -1.65 30.27
CA GLY A 669 -20.70 -1.71 29.70
C GLY A 669 -20.88 -2.87 28.73
N LYS A 670 -22.16 -3.22 28.46
CA LYS A 670 -22.54 -4.20 27.43
C LYS A 670 -23.47 -3.53 26.43
N LYS A 671 -23.20 -3.79 25.12
CA LYS A 671 -24.06 -3.38 24.01
C LYS A 671 -24.38 -4.61 23.16
N GLY A 672 -25.65 -5.09 23.25
CA GLY A 672 -26.01 -6.38 22.68
C GLY A 672 -25.18 -7.50 23.32
N GLU A 673 -24.42 -8.25 22.53
CA GLU A 673 -23.50 -9.29 23.01
C GLU A 673 -22.05 -8.79 23.24
N ASP A 674 -21.78 -7.53 22.95
CA ASP A 674 -20.44 -6.97 23.02
C ASP A 674 -20.17 -6.26 24.36
N PHE A 675 -18.96 -6.45 24.89
CA PHE A 675 -18.47 -5.78 26.09
C PHE A 675 -17.60 -4.60 25.72
N VAL A 676 -17.81 -3.47 26.39
CA VAL A 676 -17.09 -2.22 26.18
C VAL A 676 -16.48 -1.75 27.49
N PHE A 677 -15.18 -1.45 27.46
CA PHE A 677 -14.43 -0.95 28.61
C PHE A 677 -13.73 0.35 28.22
N LYS A 678 -13.91 1.40 29.01
CA LYS A 678 -13.18 2.66 28.86
C LYS A 678 -12.71 3.19 30.20
N ILE A 679 -11.54 3.84 30.19
CA ILE A 679 -10.93 4.48 31.35
C ILE A 679 -10.62 5.95 31.06
N SER A 680 -10.77 6.82 32.07
CA SER A 680 -10.31 8.22 32.01
C SER A 680 -9.61 8.61 33.31
N ASN A 681 -8.48 9.30 33.15
CA ASN A 681 -7.77 9.97 34.24
C ASN A 681 -8.03 11.47 34.31
N GLY A 682 -8.82 12.00 33.36
CA GLY A 682 -9.18 13.41 33.27
C GLY A 682 -8.27 14.27 32.41
N ASP A 683 -7.07 13.82 32.09
CA ASP A 683 -6.08 14.57 31.30
C ASP A 683 -6.32 14.47 29.79
N CYS A 684 -6.97 13.36 29.35
CA CYS A 684 -7.23 13.05 27.96
C CYS A 684 -8.65 12.52 27.76
N GLU A 685 -9.06 12.33 26.52
CA GLU A 685 -10.30 11.63 26.19
C GLU A 685 -10.27 10.19 26.73
N PRO A 686 -11.43 9.62 27.10
CA PRO A 686 -11.51 8.25 27.61
C PRO A 686 -10.91 7.24 26.65
N THR A 687 -9.96 6.46 27.14
CA THR A 687 -9.25 5.43 26.35
C THR A 687 -10.00 4.11 26.43
N MET A 688 -10.19 3.46 25.28
CA MET A 688 -10.76 2.13 25.20
C MET A 688 -9.72 1.07 25.63
N LEU A 689 -10.16 0.08 26.38
CA LEU A 689 -9.36 -1.04 26.83
C LEU A 689 -9.81 -2.34 26.17
N SER A 690 -8.88 -3.25 25.94
CA SER A 690 -9.22 -4.64 25.63
C SER A 690 -9.89 -5.31 26.85
N ALA A 691 -10.64 -6.38 26.62
CA ALA A 691 -11.28 -7.11 27.71
C ALA A 691 -10.26 -7.67 28.71
N GLU A 692 -9.11 -8.14 28.24
CA GLU A 692 -8.02 -8.64 29.08
C GLU A 692 -7.41 -7.54 29.96
N GLU A 693 -7.08 -6.38 29.36
CA GLU A 693 -6.55 -5.24 30.13
C GLU A 693 -7.54 -4.74 31.17
N ALA A 694 -8.81 -4.65 30.80
CA ALA A 694 -9.86 -4.20 31.69
C ALA A 694 -10.07 -5.16 32.84
N LEU A 695 -10.15 -6.48 32.58
CA LEU A 695 -10.32 -7.49 33.63
C LEU A 695 -9.14 -7.53 34.59
N LYS A 696 -7.89 -7.39 34.09
CA LYS A 696 -6.71 -7.25 34.96
C LYS A 696 -6.76 -6.00 35.84
N LEU A 697 -7.41 -4.93 35.38
CA LEU A 697 -7.63 -3.73 36.19
C LEU A 697 -8.72 -3.96 37.24
N PHE A 698 -9.79 -4.66 36.89
CA PHE A 698 -10.87 -5.01 37.84
C PHE A 698 -10.48 -6.10 38.85
N GLU A 699 -9.44 -6.90 38.59
CA GLU A 699 -8.94 -7.90 39.51
C GLU A 699 -8.43 -7.25 40.80
N ALA A 700 -9.03 -7.61 41.92
CA ALA A 700 -8.73 -7.10 43.25
C ALA A 700 -7.84 -8.08 44.03
N LEU A 701 -6.81 -7.56 44.71
CA LEU A 701 -6.00 -8.32 45.64
C LEU A 701 -6.55 -8.18 47.08
N PRO A 702 -6.38 -9.19 47.96
CA PRO A 702 -6.94 -9.15 49.32
C PRO A 702 -6.42 -8.01 50.20
N ASP A 703 -5.24 -7.46 49.86
CA ASP A 703 -4.58 -6.37 50.60
C ASP A 703 -4.90 -4.97 50.05
N GLU A 704 -5.58 -4.88 48.90
CA GLU A 704 -6.01 -3.59 48.32
C GLU A 704 -7.14 -2.98 49.18
N LYS A 705 -6.97 -1.67 49.44
CA LYS A 705 -7.91 -0.97 50.35
C LYS A 705 -9.02 -0.30 49.55
N PRO A 706 -10.29 -0.54 49.90
CA PRO A 706 -11.41 0.22 49.37
C PRO A 706 -11.40 1.64 49.91
N PHE A 707 -11.84 2.62 49.09
CA PHE A 707 -12.10 3.97 49.53
C PHE A 707 -13.45 4.48 48.97
N ALA A 708 -13.99 5.53 49.58
CA ALA A 708 -15.12 6.25 49.04
C ALA A 708 -14.64 7.05 47.82
N THR A 709 -15.43 7.02 46.72
CA THR A 709 -15.07 7.73 45.49
C THR A 709 -14.76 9.21 45.75
N THR A 710 -13.79 9.76 45.02
CA THR A 710 -13.34 11.14 45.17
C THR A 710 -14.37 12.15 44.66
N GLU A 711 -14.16 13.45 44.96
CA GLU A 711 -14.97 14.55 44.42
C GLU A 711 -14.92 14.62 42.88
N ASP A 712 -13.79 14.21 42.26
CA ASP A 712 -13.63 14.16 40.83
C ASP A 712 -14.31 12.96 40.13
N PHE A 713 -14.72 11.95 40.90
CA PHE A 713 -15.32 10.74 40.34
C PHE A 713 -16.52 11.03 39.46
N ASP A 714 -17.47 11.82 39.93
CA ASP A 714 -18.67 12.09 39.14
C ASP A 714 -18.38 12.83 37.83
N ARG A 715 -17.40 13.71 37.82
CA ARG A 715 -16.94 14.39 36.60
C ARG A 715 -16.37 13.40 35.60
N LEU A 716 -15.43 12.54 36.03
CA LEU A 716 -14.79 11.53 35.19
C LEU A 716 -15.79 10.48 34.73
N TYR A 717 -16.68 10.04 35.65
CA TYR A 717 -17.76 9.11 35.34
C TYR A 717 -18.69 9.63 34.22
N GLN A 718 -19.12 10.89 34.29
CA GLN A 718 -19.97 11.46 33.25
C GLN A 718 -19.21 11.57 31.92
N GLN A 719 -17.94 11.94 31.95
CA GLN A 719 -17.09 12.01 30.75
C GLN A 719 -17.00 10.63 30.06
N VAL A 720 -16.65 9.58 30.82
CA VAL A 720 -16.55 8.21 30.24
C VAL A 720 -17.92 7.67 29.83
N LYS A 721 -18.97 7.89 30.64
CA LYS A 721 -20.31 7.41 30.36
C LYS A 721 -20.91 7.98 29.07
N LEU A 722 -20.70 9.27 28.78
CA LEU A 722 -21.17 9.91 27.57
C LEU A 722 -20.53 9.29 26.31
N LEU A 723 -19.30 8.84 26.44
CA LEU A 723 -18.50 8.30 25.36
C LEU A 723 -18.38 6.77 25.39
N LEU A 724 -18.99 6.07 26.38
CA LEU A 724 -18.82 4.62 26.56
C LEU A 724 -19.24 3.83 25.33
N PHE A 725 -20.42 4.15 24.76
CA PHE A 725 -20.99 3.49 23.58
C PHE A 725 -20.98 4.37 22.34
N ARG A 726 -20.34 5.55 22.41
CA ARG A 726 -20.24 6.50 21.31
C ARG A 726 -18.77 6.71 20.97
N SER A 727 -18.47 6.67 19.70
CA SER A 727 -17.31 7.36 19.18
C SER A 727 -17.60 8.87 19.22
N ASP A 728 -16.58 9.66 19.41
CA ASP A 728 -16.69 11.13 19.51
C ASP A 728 -17.54 11.68 18.35
N THR A 729 -18.64 12.35 18.67
CA THR A 729 -19.63 12.89 17.71
C THR A 729 -19.11 14.10 16.96
N LYS A 730 -17.83 14.40 17.03
CA LYS A 730 -17.19 15.35 16.12
C LYS A 730 -17.02 14.69 14.75
N SER A 731 -18.14 14.44 14.10
CA SER A 731 -18.23 14.22 12.67
C SER A 731 -17.58 15.43 11.96
N ARG A 732 -16.26 15.41 11.83
CA ARG A 732 -15.57 16.21 10.82
C ARG A 732 -15.78 15.48 9.49
N ASN A 733 -16.99 15.62 8.95
CA ASN A 733 -17.29 15.09 7.63
C ASN A 733 -16.23 15.57 6.64
N ASP A 734 -15.74 14.67 5.82
CA ASP A 734 -14.84 15.00 4.73
C ASP A 734 -15.47 16.12 3.90
N LYS A 735 -14.70 17.17 3.56
CA LYS A 735 -15.18 18.30 2.74
C LYS A 735 -15.78 17.82 1.41
N ASN A 736 -15.27 16.74 0.85
CA ASN A 736 -15.78 16.16 -0.40
C ASN A 736 -17.15 15.51 -0.20
N ILE A 737 -17.38 14.86 0.91
CA ILE A 737 -18.68 14.26 1.26
C ILE A 737 -19.71 15.35 1.52
N LEU A 738 -19.37 16.39 2.29
CA LEU A 738 -20.26 17.55 2.51
C LEU A 738 -20.66 18.22 1.20
N ARG A 739 -19.70 18.39 0.28
CA ARG A 739 -19.96 18.95 -1.05
C ARG A 739 -20.87 18.01 -1.86
N ALA A 740 -20.67 16.70 -1.79
CA ALA A 740 -21.53 15.71 -2.46
C ALA A 740 -22.96 15.76 -1.92
N ILE A 741 -23.14 15.84 -0.60
CA ILE A 741 -24.45 16.01 0.04
C ILE A 741 -25.14 17.31 -0.40
N GLN A 742 -24.43 18.44 -0.43
CA GLN A 742 -24.97 19.70 -0.92
C GLN A 742 -25.44 19.59 -2.38
N LYS A 743 -24.65 18.93 -3.22
CA LYS A 743 -24.98 18.73 -4.62
C LYS A 743 -26.16 17.78 -4.81
N LEU A 744 -26.22 16.71 -4.02
CA LEU A 744 -27.34 15.77 -4.01
C LEU A 744 -28.64 16.49 -3.60
N ASN A 745 -28.60 17.35 -2.57
CA ASN A 745 -29.73 18.16 -2.13
C ASN A 745 -30.23 19.10 -3.24
N ALA A 746 -29.34 19.68 -4.03
CA ALA A 746 -29.69 20.57 -5.13
C ALA A 746 -30.42 19.86 -6.28
N ILE A 747 -30.24 18.54 -6.43
CA ILE A 747 -30.89 17.74 -7.49
C ILE A 747 -32.02 16.83 -6.95
N LYS A 748 -32.36 16.93 -5.66
CA LYS A 748 -33.36 16.08 -4.98
C LYS A 748 -34.66 15.91 -5.77
N ILE A 749 -35.21 16.99 -6.30
CA ILE A 749 -36.50 17.00 -7.04
C ILE A 749 -36.46 16.11 -8.30
N LYS A 750 -35.29 15.83 -8.83
CA LYS A 750 -35.08 15.05 -10.07
C LYS A 750 -34.82 13.56 -9.80
N LEU A 751 -34.74 13.16 -8.52
CA LEU A 751 -34.45 11.79 -8.09
C LEU A 751 -35.68 11.13 -7.48
N PRO A 752 -35.88 9.81 -7.62
CA PRO A 752 -36.84 9.06 -6.83
C PRO A 752 -36.56 9.25 -5.32
N GLU A 753 -37.60 9.39 -4.52
CA GLU A 753 -37.44 9.71 -3.07
C GLU A 753 -36.67 8.63 -2.33
N ASP A 754 -36.98 7.36 -2.56
CA ASP A 754 -36.29 6.22 -1.96
C ASP A 754 -34.79 6.22 -2.34
N TYR A 755 -34.47 6.36 -3.63
CA TYR A 755 -33.08 6.40 -4.10
C TYR A 755 -32.30 7.59 -3.51
N TYR A 756 -32.93 8.76 -3.40
CA TYR A 756 -32.31 9.93 -2.78
C TYR A 756 -32.00 9.66 -1.29
N SER A 757 -32.93 9.07 -0.56
CA SER A 757 -32.78 8.72 0.85
C SER A 757 -31.65 7.73 1.07
N ASP A 758 -31.62 6.68 0.26
CA ASP A 758 -30.60 5.63 0.33
C ASP A 758 -29.21 6.18 -0.02
N LEU A 759 -29.11 7.00 -1.06
CA LEU A 759 -27.83 7.60 -1.45
C LEU A 759 -27.32 8.60 -0.39
N LEU A 760 -28.22 9.36 0.23
CA LEU A 760 -27.88 10.27 1.34
C LEU A 760 -27.37 9.47 2.54
N ALA A 761 -28.05 8.40 2.91
CA ALA A 761 -27.66 7.53 4.00
C ALA A 761 -26.28 6.86 3.75
N ALA A 762 -26.00 6.46 2.51
CA ALA A 762 -24.70 5.90 2.11
C ALA A 762 -23.58 6.95 2.17
N LEU A 763 -23.84 8.21 1.82
CA LEU A 763 -22.89 9.32 1.95
C LEU A 763 -22.61 9.63 3.43
N ASP A 764 -23.64 9.71 4.28
CA ASP A 764 -23.51 9.97 5.72
C ASP A 764 -22.75 8.85 6.43
N ALA A 765 -22.89 7.62 5.94
CA ALA A 765 -22.14 6.46 6.43
C ALA A 765 -20.71 6.39 5.89
N GLU A 766 -20.28 7.31 5.04
CA GLU A 766 -19.00 7.26 4.30
C GLU A 766 -18.80 5.91 3.56
N ALA A 767 -19.89 5.25 3.18
CA ALA A 767 -19.91 3.91 2.64
C ALA A 767 -19.58 3.85 1.13
N LEU A 768 -19.62 4.98 0.43
CA LEU A 768 -19.26 5.06 -0.99
C LEU A 768 -17.75 5.14 -1.19
N SER A 769 -17.27 4.68 -2.34
CA SER A 769 -15.86 4.84 -2.73
C SER A 769 -15.52 6.31 -3.02
N GLY A 770 -14.24 6.66 -2.92
CA GLY A 770 -13.77 8.00 -3.28
C GLY A 770 -14.02 8.37 -4.75
N TYR A 771 -14.08 7.38 -5.66
CA TYR A 771 -14.48 7.57 -7.06
C TYR A 771 -15.93 8.04 -7.16
N GLU A 772 -16.85 7.36 -6.49
CA GLU A 772 -18.29 7.66 -6.53
C GLU A 772 -18.59 9.02 -5.90
N VAL A 773 -17.97 9.35 -4.77
CA VAL A 773 -18.08 10.67 -4.14
C VAL A 773 -17.58 11.77 -5.09
N ARG A 774 -16.44 11.52 -5.75
CA ARG A 774 -15.91 12.46 -6.75
C ARG A 774 -16.82 12.57 -7.97
N PHE A 775 -17.41 11.47 -8.44
CA PHE A 775 -18.38 11.48 -9.55
C PHE A 775 -19.59 12.36 -9.20
N ILE A 776 -20.19 12.21 -8.02
CA ILE A 776 -21.31 13.06 -7.57
C ILE A 776 -20.88 14.54 -7.56
N ASN A 777 -19.68 14.85 -7.06
CA ASN A 777 -19.14 16.20 -6.99
C ASN A 777 -18.92 16.86 -8.37
N GLN A 778 -18.62 16.07 -9.39
CA GLN A 778 -18.31 16.54 -10.75
C GLN A 778 -19.50 16.45 -11.70
N MET A 779 -20.52 15.66 -11.40
CA MET A 779 -21.68 15.40 -12.25
C MET A 779 -22.46 16.69 -12.55
N LYS A 780 -22.87 16.87 -13.81
CA LYS A 780 -23.78 17.93 -14.22
C LYS A 780 -25.24 17.53 -13.98
N PRO A 781 -26.18 18.49 -13.70
CA PRO A 781 -27.61 18.15 -13.50
C PRO A 781 -28.29 17.48 -14.70
N SER A 782 -27.69 17.53 -15.88
CA SER A 782 -28.14 16.85 -17.10
C SER A 782 -27.70 15.39 -17.17
N GLU A 783 -26.80 14.94 -16.29
CA GLU A 783 -26.15 13.62 -16.31
C GLU A 783 -26.73 12.65 -15.28
N ILE A 784 -27.89 12.93 -14.71
CA ILE A 784 -28.55 12.11 -13.66
C ILE A 784 -28.72 10.65 -14.08
N GLN A 785 -28.95 10.37 -15.38
CA GLN A 785 -29.02 8.97 -15.85
C GLN A 785 -27.71 8.19 -15.65
N LYS A 786 -26.56 8.89 -15.67
CA LYS A 786 -25.27 8.24 -15.38
C LYS A 786 -25.14 7.88 -13.91
N LEU A 787 -25.77 8.64 -12.99
CA LEU A 787 -25.75 8.36 -11.55
C LEU A 787 -26.34 6.98 -11.24
N PHE A 788 -27.47 6.64 -11.85
CA PHE A 788 -28.09 5.31 -11.66
C PHE A 788 -27.26 4.16 -12.21
N LYS A 789 -26.39 4.44 -13.19
CA LYS A 789 -25.47 3.45 -13.75
C LYS A 789 -24.23 3.27 -12.85
N GLU A 790 -23.66 4.38 -12.39
CA GLU A 790 -22.44 4.36 -11.55
C GLU A 790 -22.75 3.87 -10.12
N ILE A 791 -23.93 4.23 -9.58
CA ILE A 791 -24.38 3.86 -8.23
C ILE A 791 -25.78 3.24 -8.35
N PRO A 792 -25.90 1.95 -8.68
CA PRO A 792 -27.18 1.28 -8.83
C PRO A 792 -27.96 1.15 -7.51
N ALA A 793 -29.27 1.15 -7.56
CA ALA A 793 -30.13 1.07 -6.37
C ALA A 793 -29.91 -0.23 -5.56
N ASP A 794 -29.70 -1.37 -6.23
CA ASP A 794 -29.44 -2.64 -5.54
C ASP A 794 -28.10 -2.66 -4.79
N TYR A 795 -27.13 -1.93 -5.29
CA TYR A 795 -25.84 -1.73 -4.59
C TYR A 795 -26.04 -0.88 -3.33
N LEU A 796 -26.79 0.23 -3.41
CA LEU A 796 -27.13 1.04 -2.23
C LEU A 796 -27.87 0.22 -1.18
N MET A 797 -28.84 -0.59 -1.60
CA MET A 797 -29.60 -1.47 -0.70
C MET A 797 -28.66 -2.45 0.03
N ARG A 798 -27.70 -3.08 -0.66
CA ARG A 798 -26.71 -3.99 -0.05
C ARG A 798 -25.80 -3.27 0.96
N LEU A 799 -25.40 -2.03 0.67
CA LEU A 799 -24.64 -1.19 1.60
C LEU A 799 -25.45 -0.91 2.89
N LEU A 800 -26.71 -0.53 2.76
CA LEU A 800 -27.57 -0.19 3.89
C LEU A 800 -27.97 -1.42 4.72
N GLU A 801 -28.22 -2.56 4.08
CA GLU A 801 -28.44 -3.83 4.79
C GLU A 801 -27.22 -4.28 5.59
N ALA A 802 -26.01 -4.13 5.02
CA ALA A 802 -24.79 -4.41 5.73
C ALA A 802 -24.61 -3.46 6.94
N GLN A 803 -25.03 -2.20 6.80
CA GLN A 803 -25.00 -1.20 7.87
C GLN A 803 -26.01 -1.52 8.98
N ALA A 804 -27.23 -1.97 8.65
CA ALA A 804 -28.28 -2.25 9.61
C ALA A 804 -27.93 -3.44 10.54
N LYS A 805 -27.15 -4.40 10.05
CA LYS A 805 -26.70 -5.57 10.83
C LYS A 805 -25.62 -5.22 11.87
N VAL A 806 -25.03 -4.04 11.82
CA VAL A 806 -24.00 -3.59 12.77
C VAL A 806 -24.63 -2.64 13.79
N GLY A 807 -24.58 -2.97 15.06
CA GLY A 807 -24.93 -2.06 16.16
C GLY A 807 -26.34 -2.18 16.76
N GLU A 808 -27.10 -3.22 16.44
CA GLU A 808 -28.34 -3.54 17.17
C GLU A 808 -28.01 -4.17 18.51
N GLY A 809 -28.37 -3.51 19.61
CA GLY A 809 -28.28 -4.05 20.98
C GLY A 809 -28.60 -3.03 22.05
N ASN A 810 -29.21 -3.49 23.14
CA ASN A 810 -29.46 -2.67 24.31
C ASN A 810 -28.16 -2.29 25.02
N GLU A 811 -27.97 -1.01 25.29
CA GLU A 811 -26.82 -0.48 26.04
C GLU A 811 -27.07 -0.61 27.54
N THR A 812 -26.20 -1.34 28.22
CA THR A 812 -26.29 -1.55 29.69
C THR A 812 -24.95 -1.23 30.34
N LEU A 813 -24.92 -0.34 31.31
CA LEU A 813 -23.76 -0.12 32.16
C LEU A 813 -23.75 -1.19 33.26
N ILE A 814 -22.63 -1.90 33.41
CA ILE A 814 -22.46 -3.02 34.35
C ILE A 814 -21.87 -2.51 35.67
N ILE A 815 -20.63 -2.00 35.65
CA ILE A 815 -19.89 -1.57 36.82
C ILE A 815 -18.98 -0.39 36.51
N THR A 816 -18.69 0.40 37.52
CA THR A 816 -17.72 1.51 37.45
C THR A 816 -16.79 1.46 38.66
N GLU A 817 -15.50 1.62 38.43
CA GLU A 817 -14.52 1.61 39.50
C GLU A 817 -13.55 2.80 39.35
N GLU A 818 -13.19 3.43 40.46
CA GLU A 818 -12.13 4.40 40.56
C GLU A 818 -10.86 3.75 41.10
N LEU A 819 -9.81 3.79 40.31
CA LEU A 819 -8.49 3.24 40.63
C LEU A 819 -7.52 4.38 40.95
N GLN A 820 -6.96 4.42 42.16
CA GLN A 820 -6.00 5.41 42.66
C GLN A 820 -4.62 4.85 42.98
#